data_fbb57e6adcdbbf2e15b2899f4a92f772
#
_entry.id   fbb57e6adcdbbf2e15b2899f4a92f772
#
_cell.length_a   1.000
_cell.length_b   1.000
_cell.length_c   1.000
_cell.angle_alpha   90.00
_cell.angle_beta   90.00
_cell.angle_gamma   90.00
#
_symmetry.space_group_name_H-M   'P 1'
#
loop_
_entity.id
_entity.type
_entity.pdbx_description
1 polymer ?
#
loop_
_entity_poly.entity_id
_entity_poly.type
_entity_poly.pdbx_seq_one_letter_code
_entity_poly.pdbx_strand_id
1 'polypeptide(L)'
;MKQTARLIAGFCAGVGILLSTQCSQPTPEKVIVKPQILAVNNNVLEIDSIVRTDSSTVFHMQAFFQPKYWIKIDPISFLTDNLGQTYPIQKGVGIDLGKEFWMPESGQTTFQLVFPPLQTKATSVDFSEGDYQRAYGLWGIQLTNQKKLQIELPEGVKEAHIDPKESLPDPIYKYGMATLKGQILNYQPGMATEGSAYLMGILQSEHEAKKIVIADDGTFELQVPAVAPFYSFLNLPYGQFDCLLAPDETTQIYINPTECARQESKLRRKEAAIGKRVYYAGYLAGLQQEMADHEPLDITFAGNYEDYLKTMNQIAGMTPDEFKAYLLRQMDEKKQLIEAGSFSQAYRELAHIKLCQSTASSMARAEALLKEAHILKLQLNSKESSDYYKNTHIDIPKSYFDCWKEMPQLLSPCACYSSTMGDWIHGVSYLPQLPGIVAENKDMVQLFQADRLLLSIQNFNTLSEKQLTEMKTLPEPYRQLLEAANQKLLDKMEANKRKVGANIHKIEKVKNEDLFPALISKFRGHTLLIDFWATWCGPCKTGHKEMAPMKKEWKDKDIVYIYIAGENSPEGAWKNMIPDIPGEHFRITQSQWDYLSKELGVRGVPTYIFVDKNGNMVHKVVGFPGIDEIKKQLQKAMDAK
;
A
#
# COMPACT_ATOMS: atom_id res chain seq x y z
N MET A 1 -20.49 -20.05 -48.22
CA MET A 1 -21.07 -19.47 -49.47
C MET A 1 -20.46 -18.11 -49.67
N LYS A 2 -19.79 -17.95 -50.79
CA LYS A 2 -19.08 -16.74 -51.27
C LYS A 2 -20.07 -15.70 -51.78
N GLN A 3 -19.75 -14.41 -51.57
CA GLN A 3 -20.07 -13.30 -52.50
C GLN A 3 -19.35 -12.06 -51.94
N THR A 4 -18.25 -11.65 -52.49
CA THR A 4 -17.89 -10.86 -53.70
C THR A 4 -18.27 -9.38 -53.58
N ALA A 5 -17.27 -8.55 -53.38
CA ALA A 5 -17.26 -7.10 -53.57
C ALA A 5 -17.12 -6.79 -55.08
N ARG A 6 -17.78 -5.76 -55.56
CA ARG A 6 -17.51 -5.16 -56.89
C ARG A 6 -17.30 -3.64 -56.78
N LEU A 7 -16.15 -3.26 -57.36
CA LEU A 7 -15.76 -1.92 -57.71
C LEU A 7 -16.76 -1.27 -58.71
N ILE A 8 -16.90 0.07 -58.61
CA ILE A 8 -17.33 0.89 -59.77
C ILE A 8 -16.28 2.01 -59.90
N ALA A 9 -15.56 1.99 -61.03
CA ALA A 9 -14.73 3.05 -61.54
C ALA A 9 -15.56 3.91 -62.51
N GLY A 10 -15.58 5.20 -62.31
CA GLY A 10 -16.17 6.14 -63.24
C GLY A 10 -15.11 7.14 -63.74
N PHE A 11 -14.86 7.09 -65.04
CA PHE A 11 -14.00 7.98 -65.82
C PHE A 11 -14.74 9.29 -66.11
N CYS A 12 -14.11 10.44 -65.84
CA CYS A 12 -14.39 11.68 -66.57
C CYS A 12 -13.07 12.39 -66.82
N ALA A 13 -12.72 12.52 -68.09
CA ALA A 13 -11.64 13.32 -68.64
C ALA A 13 -12.11 14.76 -68.81
N GLY A 14 -11.31 15.74 -68.42
CA GLY A 14 -11.49 17.15 -68.67
C GLY A 14 -10.19 17.93 -68.47
N VAL A 15 -9.74 18.54 -69.51
CA VAL A 15 -8.52 19.25 -69.88
C VAL A 15 -8.08 20.31 -68.90
N GLY A 16 -6.79 20.32 -68.60
CA GLY A 16 -5.76 21.08 -68.07
C GLY A 16 -5.89 22.57 -67.72
N ILE A 17 -5.22 22.92 -66.65
CA ILE A 17 -4.30 24.09 -66.50
C ILE A 17 -3.26 23.69 -65.44
N LEU A 18 -1.99 23.66 -65.84
CA LEU A 18 -0.83 23.49 -64.97
C LEU A 18 -0.67 24.64 -64.00
N LEU A 19 -1.06 24.43 -62.76
CA LEU A 19 -0.51 25.15 -61.63
C LEU A 19 0.14 24.08 -60.72
N SER A 20 1.47 24.06 -60.70
CA SER A 20 2.27 23.17 -59.85
C SER A 20 2.14 23.59 -58.38
N THR A 21 1.06 23.20 -57.74
CA THR A 21 1.05 23.02 -56.29
C THR A 21 1.58 21.63 -56.04
N GLN A 22 2.79 21.53 -55.48
CA GLN A 22 3.26 20.32 -54.85
C GLN A 22 2.29 19.96 -53.72
N CYS A 23 1.26 19.16 -54.02
CA CYS A 23 0.54 18.41 -53.04
C CYS A 23 1.53 17.37 -52.52
N SER A 24 2.16 17.63 -51.38
CA SER A 24 2.82 16.61 -50.62
C SER A 24 1.78 15.52 -50.35
N GLN A 25 2.00 14.34 -50.93
CA GLN A 25 1.18 13.15 -50.57
C GLN A 25 1.25 13.01 -49.06
N PRO A 26 0.12 12.82 -48.37
CA PRO A 26 0.15 12.57 -46.93
C PRO A 26 1.02 11.34 -46.69
N THR A 27 2.02 11.48 -45.83
CA THR A 27 2.85 10.38 -45.37
C THR A 27 1.92 9.28 -44.85
N PRO A 28 2.14 8.01 -45.22
CA PRO A 28 1.25 6.94 -44.79
C PRO A 28 1.16 6.91 -43.26
N GLU A 29 -0.06 6.91 -42.77
CA GLU A 29 -0.39 6.81 -41.36
C GLU A 29 0.24 5.54 -40.74
N LYS A 30 1.06 5.70 -39.71
CA LYS A 30 1.68 4.58 -39.03
C LYS A 30 0.86 4.23 -37.79
N VAL A 31 0.18 3.08 -37.82
CA VAL A 31 -0.63 2.57 -36.71
C VAL A 31 0.13 1.48 -35.98
N ILE A 32 0.23 1.60 -34.66
CA ILE A 32 0.78 0.59 -33.75
C ILE A 32 -0.36 0.11 -32.88
N VAL A 33 -0.73 -1.16 -33.00
CA VAL A 33 -1.82 -1.77 -32.24
C VAL A 33 -1.26 -2.51 -31.03
N LYS A 34 -1.84 -2.28 -29.84
CA LYS A 34 -1.44 -2.87 -28.56
C LYS A 34 0.07 -2.83 -28.37
N PRO A 35 0.68 -1.64 -28.30
CA PRO A 35 2.13 -1.50 -28.19
C PRO A 35 2.64 -2.26 -26.95
N GLN A 36 3.82 -2.86 -27.07
CA GLN A 36 4.49 -3.40 -25.90
C GLN A 36 4.92 -2.25 -24.99
N ILE A 37 4.83 -2.44 -23.68
CA ILE A 37 5.15 -1.44 -22.67
C ILE A 37 6.12 -2.10 -21.70
N LEU A 38 7.21 -1.41 -21.40
CA LEU A 38 8.24 -1.89 -20.48
C LEU A 38 7.72 -1.97 -19.03
N ALA A 39 7.09 -0.90 -18.58
CA ALA A 39 6.58 -0.81 -17.21
C ALA A 39 5.38 0.13 -17.11
N VAL A 40 4.54 -0.11 -16.12
CA VAL A 40 3.43 0.78 -15.73
C VAL A 40 3.38 0.88 -14.20
N ASN A 41 2.89 2.00 -13.67
CA ASN A 41 2.62 2.15 -12.23
C ASN A 41 1.12 2.09 -11.88
N ASN A 42 0.30 1.71 -12.84
CA ASN A 42 -1.15 1.66 -12.66
C ASN A 42 -1.76 0.54 -13.52
N ASN A 43 -2.94 0.09 -13.16
CA ASN A 43 -3.76 -0.85 -13.91
C ASN A 43 -5.07 -0.21 -14.44
N VAL A 44 -5.12 1.13 -14.46
CA VAL A 44 -6.29 1.92 -14.87
C VAL A 44 -6.22 2.25 -16.35
N LEU A 45 -5.07 2.74 -16.82
CA LEU A 45 -4.89 3.23 -18.18
C LEU A 45 -4.19 2.19 -19.05
N GLU A 46 -4.78 1.87 -20.20
CA GLU A 46 -4.19 1.00 -21.21
C GLU A 46 -4.22 1.66 -22.60
N ILE A 47 -3.23 1.33 -23.43
CA ILE A 47 -3.14 1.83 -24.79
C ILE A 47 -3.64 0.74 -25.74
N ASP A 48 -4.75 1.02 -26.46
CA ASP A 48 -5.25 0.14 -27.52
C ASP A 48 -4.42 0.29 -28.80
N SER A 49 -4.18 1.52 -29.22
CA SER A 49 -3.36 1.81 -30.39
C SER A 49 -2.77 3.22 -30.38
N ILE A 50 -1.71 3.39 -31.16
CA ILE A 50 -1.06 4.69 -31.39
C ILE A 50 -1.09 4.96 -32.88
N VAL A 51 -1.59 6.14 -33.26
CA VAL A 51 -1.61 6.62 -34.64
C VAL A 51 -0.63 7.78 -34.77
N ARG A 52 0.35 7.67 -35.66
CA ARG A 52 1.37 8.68 -35.94
C ARG A 52 1.17 9.26 -37.32
N THR A 53 1.08 10.58 -37.39
CA THR A 53 1.03 11.37 -38.62
C THR A 53 2.10 12.45 -38.57
N ASP A 54 2.26 13.19 -39.67
CA ASP A 54 3.17 14.35 -39.73
C ASP A 54 2.71 15.54 -38.88
N SER A 55 1.44 15.57 -38.46
CA SER A 55 0.84 16.68 -37.72
C SER A 55 0.55 16.35 -36.26
N SER A 56 0.47 15.07 -35.89
CA SER A 56 0.08 14.66 -34.53
C SER A 56 0.47 13.22 -34.21
N THR A 57 0.47 12.90 -32.93
CA THR A 57 0.49 11.54 -32.40
C THR A 57 -0.75 11.36 -31.53
N VAL A 58 -1.59 10.36 -31.84
CA VAL A 58 -2.84 10.08 -31.13
C VAL A 58 -2.75 8.74 -30.41
N PHE A 59 -2.92 8.78 -29.10
CA PHE A 59 -3.04 7.57 -28.26
C PHE A 59 -4.52 7.25 -28.08
N HIS A 60 -4.95 6.10 -28.59
CA HIS A 60 -6.26 5.53 -28.31
C HIS A 60 -6.18 4.78 -26.98
N MET A 61 -6.82 5.32 -25.98
CA MET A 61 -6.76 4.82 -24.61
C MET A 61 -8.01 4.03 -24.26
N GLN A 62 -7.83 3.04 -23.41
CA GLN A 62 -8.91 2.42 -22.64
C GLN A 62 -8.63 2.63 -21.17
N ALA A 63 -9.67 2.94 -20.40
CA ALA A 63 -9.57 2.97 -18.94
C ALA A 63 -10.50 1.94 -18.32
N PHE A 64 -9.99 1.29 -17.26
CA PHE A 64 -10.68 0.28 -16.47
C PHE A 64 -10.62 0.71 -15.01
N PHE A 65 -11.77 1.12 -14.44
CA PHE A 65 -11.83 1.54 -13.04
C PHE A 65 -13.20 1.21 -12.43
N GLN A 66 -13.32 1.39 -11.12
CA GLN A 66 -14.56 1.07 -10.42
C GLN A 66 -15.75 1.89 -10.96
N PRO A 67 -16.93 1.26 -11.21
CA PRO A 67 -18.13 1.98 -11.59
C PRO A 67 -18.47 3.10 -10.61
N LYS A 68 -18.93 4.24 -11.11
CA LYS A 68 -19.30 5.42 -10.30
C LYS A 68 -18.16 6.10 -9.55
N TYR A 69 -16.91 5.68 -9.74
CA TYR A 69 -15.73 6.43 -9.36
C TYR A 69 -15.23 7.25 -10.54
N TRP A 70 -14.27 8.13 -10.32
CA TRP A 70 -13.76 9.00 -11.38
C TRP A 70 -12.28 8.74 -11.67
N ILE A 71 -11.89 9.04 -12.90
CA ILE A 71 -10.52 9.19 -13.34
C ILE A 71 -10.30 10.63 -13.80
N LYS A 72 -9.05 11.06 -13.85
CA LYS A 72 -8.67 12.38 -14.36
C LYS A 72 -7.36 12.25 -15.14
N ILE A 73 -7.24 12.98 -16.23
CA ILE A 73 -5.97 13.18 -16.94
C ILE A 73 -5.57 14.63 -16.79
N ASP A 74 -4.39 14.87 -16.26
CA ASP A 74 -3.93 16.22 -15.98
C ASP A 74 -3.52 16.95 -17.28
N PRO A 75 -3.80 18.24 -17.45
CA PRO A 75 -3.39 19.03 -18.63
C PRO A 75 -1.86 19.24 -18.72
N ILE A 76 -1.09 18.95 -17.66
CA ILE A 76 0.37 18.97 -17.71
C ILE A 76 0.98 17.66 -18.22
N SER A 77 0.18 16.67 -18.60
CA SER A 77 0.64 15.38 -19.13
C SER A 77 1.54 15.55 -20.35
N PHE A 78 2.51 14.68 -20.51
CA PHE A 78 3.46 14.74 -21.61
C PHE A 78 3.98 13.36 -22.02
N LEU A 79 4.55 13.30 -23.24
CA LEU A 79 5.40 12.19 -23.67
C LEU A 79 6.87 12.61 -23.64
N THR A 80 7.76 11.65 -23.38
CA THR A 80 9.20 11.80 -23.60
C THR A 80 9.67 10.67 -24.48
N ASP A 81 10.34 10.99 -25.61
CA ASP A 81 10.87 9.94 -26.49
C ASP A 81 12.24 9.45 -26.03
N ASN A 82 12.69 8.33 -26.59
CA ASN A 82 13.99 7.72 -26.27
C ASN A 82 15.20 8.58 -26.74
N LEU A 83 14.96 9.74 -27.33
CA LEU A 83 15.98 10.73 -27.69
C LEU A 83 15.98 11.94 -26.74
N GLY A 84 15.12 11.90 -25.71
CA GLY A 84 15.00 12.93 -24.67
C GLY A 84 14.12 14.13 -25.02
N GLN A 85 13.39 14.09 -26.16
CA GLN A 85 12.47 15.15 -26.53
C GLN A 85 11.12 14.98 -25.82
N THR A 86 10.61 16.06 -25.25
CA THR A 86 9.31 16.10 -24.55
C THR A 86 8.22 16.68 -25.43
N TYR A 87 7.02 16.13 -25.35
CA TYR A 87 5.82 16.49 -26.13
C TYR A 87 4.65 16.70 -25.18
N PRO A 88 4.28 17.94 -24.84
CA PRO A 88 3.14 18.21 -23.97
C PRO A 88 1.83 17.79 -24.63
N ILE A 89 0.87 17.34 -23.83
CA ILE A 89 -0.47 17.00 -24.31
C ILE A 89 -1.14 18.22 -24.91
N GLN A 90 -1.82 18.04 -26.04
CA GLN A 90 -2.55 19.12 -26.71
C GLN A 90 -4.03 19.14 -26.34
N LYS A 91 -4.67 17.96 -26.30
CA LYS A 91 -6.08 17.80 -25.94
C LYS A 91 -6.44 16.35 -25.63
N GLY A 92 -7.52 16.17 -24.87
CA GLY A 92 -8.28 14.92 -24.80
C GLY A 92 -9.46 14.94 -25.80
N VAL A 93 -9.85 13.78 -26.28
CA VAL A 93 -11.07 13.57 -27.06
C VAL A 93 -11.86 12.46 -26.39
N GLY A 94 -13.07 12.74 -25.94
CA GLY A 94 -13.85 11.84 -25.09
C GLY A 94 -13.52 11.92 -23.59
N ILE A 95 -12.55 12.79 -23.23
CA ILE A 95 -12.21 13.13 -21.85
C ILE A 95 -11.74 14.60 -21.79
N ASP A 96 -12.22 15.37 -20.82
CA ASP A 96 -11.77 16.74 -20.56
C ASP A 96 -10.55 16.73 -19.66
N LEU A 97 -9.45 17.31 -20.09
CA LEU A 97 -8.23 17.41 -19.30
C LEU A 97 -8.46 18.25 -18.02
N GLY A 98 -7.95 17.77 -16.90
CA GLY A 98 -8.06 18.42 -15.59
C GLY A 98 -9.42 18.30 -14.91
N LYS A 99 -10.40 17.62 -15.53
CA LYS A 99 -11.73 17.38 -14.94
C LYS A 99 -11.92 15.92 -14.56
N GLU A 100 -12.78 15.69 -13.57
CA GLU A 100 -13.21 14.34 -13.18
C GLU A 100 -14.09 13.74 -14.30
N PHE A 101 -13.69 12.58 -14.79
CA PHE A 101 -14.49 11.76 -15.68
C PHE A 101 -15.06 10.59 -14.88
N TRP A 102 -16.37 10.60 -14.65
CA TRP A 102 -17.07 9.58 -13.87
C TRP A 102 -17.28 8.32 -14.70
N MET A 103 -16.77 7.19 -14.18
CA MET A 103 -16.84 5.90 -14.88
C MET A 103 -18.28 5.40 -15.00
N PRO A 104 -18.63 4.85 -16.18
CA PRO A 104 -19.94 4.25 -16.40
C PRO A 104 -20.12 2.96 -15.55
N GLU A 105 -21.35 2.43 -15.52
CA GLU A 105 -21.69 1.18 -14.83
C GLU A 105 -20.85 -0.03 -15.28
N SER A 106 -20.34 0.00 -16.53
CA SER A 106 -19.43 -1.05 -17.05
C SER A 106 -18.04 -1.04 -16.43
N GLY A 107 -17.63 0.05 -15.75
CA GLY A 107 -16.27 0.25 -15.27
C GLY A 107 -15.24 0.42 -16.39
N GLN A 108 -15.67 0.65 -17.65
CA GLN A 108 -14.79 0.75 -18.82
C GLN A 108 -15.16 1.97 -19.66
N THR A 109 -14.16 2.65 -20.21
CA THR A 109 -14.36 3.76 -21.14
C THR A 109 -13.21 3.84 -22.14
N THR A 110 -13.43 4.55 -23.25
CA THR A 110 -12.41 4.82 -24.27
C THR A 110 -12.33 6.32 -24.54
N PHE A 111 -11.13 6.81 -24.79
CA PHE A 111 -10.86 8.20 -25.15
C PHE A 111 -9.55 8.31 -25.91
N GLN A 112 -9.23 9.50 -26.40
CA GLN A 112 -7.97 9.74 -27.09
C GLN A 112 -7.18 10.85 -26.39
N LEU A 113 -5.85 10.69 -26.37
CA LEU A 113 -4.90 11.71 -25.97
C LEU A 113 -4.10 12.13 -27.19
N VAL A 114 -4.11 13.42 -27.50
CA VAL A 114 -3.47 13.99 -28.70
C VAL A 114 -2.23 14.77 -28.29
N PHE A 115 -1.12 14.42 -28.93
CA PHE A 115 0.20 15.03 -28.75
C PHE A 115 0.75 15.60 -30.07
N PRO A 116 1.78 16.46 -30.04
CA PRO A 116 2.53 16.84 -31.23
C PRO A 116 3.08 15.61 -31.97
N PRO A 117 3.47 15.77 -33.26
CA PRO A 117 4.09 14.67 -34.01
C PRO A 117 5.44 14.28 -33.37
N LEU A 118 5.62 12.99 -33.14
CA LEU A 118 6.88 12.43 -32.62
C LEU A 118 7.95 12.44 -33.71
N GLN A 119 9.22 12.60 -33.31
CA GLN A 119 10.35 12.47 -34.22
C GLN A 119 10.32 11.12 -34.94
N THR A 120 10.60 11.12 -36.23
CA THR A 120 10.57 9.89 -37.07
C THR A 120 11.52 8.80 -36.55
N LYS A 121 12.63 9.21 -35.92
CA LYS A 121 13.65 8.31 -35.34
C LYS A 121 13.28 7.76 -33.96
N ALA A 122 12.23 8.28 -33.32
CA ALA A 122 11.79 7.78 -32.02
C ALA A 122 11.29 6.33 -32.14
N THR A 123 11.84 5.43 -31.32
CA THR A 123 11.52 4.00 -31.29
C THR A 123 10.67 3.62 -30.10
N SER A 124 10.70 4.43 -29.04
CA SER A 124 9.86 4.30 -27.85
C SER A 124 9.54 5.66 -27.25
N VAL A 125 8.51 5.71 -26.43
CA VAL A 125 8.13 6.89 -25.65
C VAL A 125 7.67 6.47 -24.27
N ASP A 126 7.80 7.40 -23.32
CA ASP A 126 7.19 7.32 -22.00
C ASP A 126 6.03 8.29 -21.93
N PHE A 127 4.94 7.89 -21.28
CA PHE A 127 3.85 8.77 -20.90
C PHE A 127 3.93 9.07 -19.41
N SER A 128 3.88 10.35 -19.06
CA SER A 128 3.74 10.84 -17.69
C SER A 128 2.56 11.77 -17.57
N GLU A 129 1.70 11.55 -16.59
CA GLU A 129 0.60 12.47 -16.28
C GLU A 129 1.09 13.77 -15.61
N GLY A 130 2.29 13.76 -15.03
CA GLY A 130 2.91 14.90 -14.37
C GLY A 130 4.06 14.47 -13.45
N ASP A 131 4.69 15.44 -12.82
CA ASP A 131 5.79 15.24 -11.86
C ASP A 131 5.26 15.34 -10.42
N TYR A 132 4.28 14.51 -10.07
CA TYR A 132 3.72 14.43 -8.73
C TYR A 132 3.48 12.99 -8.31
N GLN A 133 3.42 12.77 -7.01
CA GLN A 133 3.17 11.46 -6.43
C GLN A 133 1.81 10.90 -6.92
N ARG A 134 1.79 9.65 -7.37
CA ARG A 134 0.63 8.95 -7.94
C ARG A 134 0.20 9.41 -9.34
N ALA A 135 0.98 10.25 -10.04
CA ALA A 135 0.76 10.49 -11.47
C ALA A 135 0.82 9.16 -12.24
N TYR A 136 -0.04 9.01 -13.24
CA TYR A 136 0.01 7.84 -14.11
C TYR A 136 1.30 7.85 -14.95
N GLY A 137 2.02 6.74 -14.93
CA GLY A 137 3.23 6.53 -15.71
C GLY A 137 3.16 5.24 -16.52
N LEU A 138 3.49 5.33 -17.81
CA LEU A 138 3.68 4.19 -18.71
C LEU A 138 5.02 4.38 -19.41
N TRP A 139 5.97 3.49 -19.16
CA TRP A 139 7.36 3.63 -19.62
C TRP A 139 7.72 2.64 -20.70
N GLY A 140 8.61 3.06 -21.61
CA GLY A 140 9.12 2.24 -22.69
C GLY A 140 8.03 1.73 -23.65
N ILE A 141 7.04 2.56 -23.97
CA ILE A 141 5.98 2.25 -24.94
C ILE A 141 6.62 2.13 -26.31
N GLN A 142 6.59 0.92 -26.92
CA GLN A 142 7.25 0.65 -28.19
C GLN A 142 6.48 1.25 -29.36
N LEU A 143 7.17 1.97 -30.22
CA LEU A 143 6.62 2.60 -31.43
C LEU A 143 6.83 1.74 -32.69
N THR A 144 7.19 0.48 -32.52
CA THR A 144 7.39 -0.50 -33.60
C THR A 144 6.98 -1.89 -33.13
N ASN A 145 6.35 -2.66 -34.03
CA ASN A 145 5.99 -4.05 -33.77
C ASN A 145 7.13 -5.04 -34.08
N GLN A 146 8.30 -4.54 -34.52
CA GLN A 146 9.38 -5.40 -35.07
C GLN A 146 10.29 -5.99 -33.99
N LYS A 147 10.40 -5.37 -32.81
CA LYS A 147 11.28 -5.83 -31.73
C LYS A 147 10.45 -6.15 -30.50
N LYS A 148 10.43 -7.44 -30.12
CA LYS A 148 9.82 -7.85 -28.85
C LYS A 148 10.72 -7.40 -27.71
N LEU A 149 10.12 -6.88 -26.64
CA LEU A 149 10.83 -6.65 -25.38
C LEU A 149 11.36 -7.98 -24.87
N GLN A 150 12.61 -7.99 -24.45
CA GLN A 150 13.29 -9.12 -23.82
C GLN A 150 13.77 -8.68 -22.46
N ILE A 151 13.77 -9.60 -21.52
CA ILE A 151 14.44 -9.42 -20.24
C ILE A 151 15.81 -10.08 -20.29
N GLU A 152 16.77 -9.40 -19.69
CA GLU A 152 18.10 -9.95 -19.46
C GLU A 152 18.25 -10.08 -17.94
N LEU A 153 18.40 -11.32 -17.46
CA LEU A 153 18.76 -11.56 -16.08
C LEU A 153 20.24 -11.20 -15.89
N PRO A 154 20.64 -10.64 -14.75
CA PRO A 154 22.03 -10.42 -14.43
C PRO A 154 22.85 -11.70 -14.52
N GLU A 155 24.13 -11.56 -14.85
CA GLU A 155 25.05 -12.70 -14.98
C GLU A 155 25.03 -13.56 -13.71
N GLY A 156 24.89 -14.86 -13.88
CA GLY A 156 24.83 -15.83 -12.79
C GLY A 156 23.45 -16.00 -12.13
N VAL A 157 22.48 -15.15 -12.43
CA VAL A 157 21.11 -15.32 -11.95
C VAL A 157 20.37 -16.31 -12.84
N LYS A 158 19.87 -17.37 -12.21
CA LYS A 158 19.06 -18.41 -12.86
C LYS A 158 17.72 -18.50 -12.16
N GLU A 159 16.73 -19.07 -12.84
CA GLU A 159 15.49 -19.45 -12.20
C GLU A 159 15.80 -20.41 -11.04
N ALA A 160 15.32 -20.07 -9.85
CA ALA A 160 15.51 -20.90 -8.66
C ALA A 160 14.51 -22.05 -8.68
N HIS A 161 14.99 -23.24 -8.33
CA HIS A 161 14.18 -24.45 -8.18
C HIS A 161 14.40 -25.04 -6.79
N ILE A 162 13.38 -25.69 -6.28
CA ILE A 162 13.45 -26.48 -5.03
C ILE A 162 13.34 -27.95 -5.36
N ASP A 163 14.07 -28.80 -4.60
CA ASP A 163 13.87 -30.24 -4.69
C ASP A 163 12.45 -30.56 -4.19
N PRO A 164 11.62 -31.27 -4.97
CA PRO A 164 10.25 -31.61 -4.56
C PRO A 164 10.14 -32.35 -3.23
N LYS A 165 11.21 -33.00 -2.78
CA LYS A 165 11.28 -33.75 -1.52
C LYS A 165 11.90 -32.98 -0.36
N GLU A 166 12.41 -31.79 -0.60
CA GLU A 166 12.99 -30.95 0.43
C GLU A 166 11.91 -30.39 1.35
N SER A 167 12.06 -30.63 2.64
CA SER A 167 11.19 -30.09 3.69
C SER A 167 11.58 -28.66 4.04
N LEU A 168 10.69 -27.92 4.72
CA LEU A 168 11.04 -26.65 5.31
C LEU A 168 12.24 -26.81 6.24
N PRO A 169 13.29 -26.00 6.09
CA PRO A 169 14.41 -26.04 7.01
C PRO A 169 13.99 -25.54 8.40
N ASP A 170 14.59 -26.10 9.44
CA ASP A 170 14.43 -25.59 10.79
C ASP A 170 14.87 -24.13 10.86
N PRO A 171 14.04 -23.23 11.40
CA PRO A 171 14.38 -21.83 11.47
C PRO A 171 15.50 -21.57 12.49
N ILE A 172 16.43 -20.69 12.13
CA ILE A 172 17.49 -20.26 13.04
C ILE A 172 17.00 -19.06 13.85
N TYR A 173 16.82 -19.25 15.15
CA TYR A 173 16.48 -18.19 16.10
C TYR A 173 17.76 -17.55 16.63
N LYS A 174 18.10 -16.39 16.09
CA LYS A 174 19.24 -15.55 16.53
C LYS A 174 18.96 -14.08 16.23
N TYR A 175 19.53 -13.19 17.00
CA TYR A 175 19.52 -11.77 16.66
C TYR A 175 20.55 -11.48 15.55
N GLY A 176 20.13 -10.85 14.48
CA GLY A 176 21.00 -10.52 13.35
C GLY A 176 20.32 -9.54 12.39
N MET A 177 21.00 -9.19 11.30
CA MET A 177 20.46 -8.30 10.28
C MET A 177 19.99 -9.11 9.07
N ALA A 178 18.70 -9.05 8.78
CA ALA A 178 18.16 -9.60 7.53
C ALA A 178 18.37 -8.59 6.40
N THR A 179 18.88 -9.05 5.26
CA THR A 179 19.17 -8.20 4.10
C THR A 179 18.30 -8.60 2.92
N LEU A 180 17.60 -7.61 2.36
CA LEU A 180 16.91 -7.70 1.09
C LEU A 180 17.67 -6.88 0.05
N LYS A 181 18.06 -7.49 -1.07
CA LYS A 181 18.58 -6.80 -2.25
C LYS A 181 17.62 -7.01 -3.40
N GLY A 182 17.31 -5.96 -4.13
CA GLY A 182 16.41 -6.04 -5.25
C GLY A 182 16.95 -5.31 -6.48
N GLN A 183 16.45 -5.73 -7.64
CA GLN A 183 16.73 -5.07 -8.91
C GLN A 183 15.46 -5.09 -9.78
N ILE A 184 15.13 -3.93 -10.32
CA ILE A 184 14.12 -3.80 -11.38
C ILE A 184 14.82 -4.06 -12.70
N LEU A 185 14.42 -5.11 -13.40
CA LEU A 185 15.02 -5.49 -14.69
C LEU A 185 14.67 -4.46 -15.76
N ASN A 186 15.63 -4.15 -16.62
CA ASN A 186 15.50 -3.15 -17.69
C ASN A 186 15.05 -1.76 -17.17
N TYR A 187 15.43 -1.41 -15.94
CA TYR A 187 15.12 -0.10 -15.37
C TYR A 187 15.68 1.04 -16.25
N GLN A 188 14.92 2.09 -16.40
CA GLN A 188 15.27 3.26 -17.20
C GLN A 188 15.08 4.54 -16.38
N PRO A 189 15.90 5.59 -16.63
CA PRO A 189 15.67 6.92 -16.04
C PRO A 189 14.25 7.41 -16.28
N GLY A 190 13.64 8.02 -15.27
CA GLY A 190 12.23 8.47 -15.32
C GLY A 190 11.21 7.45 -14.84
N MET A 191 11.60 6.19 -14.62
CA MET A 191 10.76 5.22 -13.93
C MET A 191 10.66 5.56 -12.43
N ALA A 192 9.62 5.02 -11.78
CA ALA A 192 9.38 5.30 -10.37
C ALA A 192 10.54 4.85 -9.46
N THR A 193 10.92 5.71 -8.51
CA THR A 193 12.13 5.60 -7.69
C THR A 193 11.88 5.18 -6.24
N GLU A 194 10.63 4.94 -5.85
CA GLU A 194 10.28 4.65 -4.46
C GLU A 194 9.26 3.51 -4.35
N GLY A 195 9.32 2.80 -3.25
CA GLY A 195 8.38 1.77 -2.84
C GLY A 195 8.37 1.58 -1.33
N SER A 196 7.71 0.54 -0.88
CA SER A 196 7.58 0.21 0.55
C SER A 196 7.73 -1.28 0.80
N ALA A 197 8.34 -1.66 1.92
CA ALA A 197 8.36 -3.02 2.43
C ALA A 197 7.54 -3.10 3.73
N TYR A 198 6.67 -4.10 3.82
CA TYR A 198 5.86 -4.39 5.00
C TYR A 198 6.40 -5.66 5.66
N LEU A 199 6.88 -5.51 6.89
CA LEU A 199 7.52 -6.58 7.64
C LEU A 199 6.44 -7.28 8.49
N MET A 200 6.10 -8.52 8.18
CA MET A 200 4.99 -9.27 8.78
C MET A 200 5.47 -10.37 9.73
N GLY A 201 6.69 -10.24 10.22
CA GLY A 201 7.31 -11.28 11.07
C GLY A 201 7.00 -11.14 12.55
N ILE A 202 7.41 -12.16 13.28
CA ILE A 202 7.47 -12.14 14.73
C ILE A 202 8.39 -11.01 15.20
N LEU A 203 7.92 -10.20 16.12
CA LEU A 203 8.67 -9.05 16.66
C LEU A 203 9.15 -8.07 15.59
N GLN A 204 8.41 -7.99 14.47
CA GLN A 204 8.64 -7.05 13.38
C GLN A 204 7.57 -5.96 13.30
N SER A 205 6.61 -5.95 14.21
CA SER A 205 5.43 -5.08 14.20
C SER A 205 5.77 -3.59 14.32
N GLU A 206 6.53 -3.07 13.34
CA GLU A 206 6.54 -1.66 13.11
C GLU A 206 5.27 -1.30 12.32
N HIS A 207 4.43 -0.44 12.89
CA HIS A 207 3.20 0.06 12.25
C HIS A 207 3.47 0.89 10.99
N GLU A 208 4.72 1.08 10.61
CA GLU A 208 5.14 1.85 9.44
C GLU A 208 5.88 0.96 8.44
N ALA A 209 5.42 1.03 7.19
CA ALA A 209 6.17 0.43 6.09
C ALA A 209 7.58 1.02 6.00
N LYS A 210 8.57 0.19 5.73
CA LYS A 210 9.93 0.65 5.44
C LYS A 210 9.97 1.22 4.03
N LYS A 211 10.48 2.43 3.88
CA LYS A 211 10.69 3.03 2.57
C LYS A 211 11.77 2.27 1.82
N ILE A 212 11.49 1.94 0.57
CA ILE A 212 12.46 1.45 -0.41
C ILE A 212 12.79 2.62 -1.35
N VAL A 213 14.07 2.87 -1.57
CA VAL A 213 14.56 3.82 -2.57
C VAL A 213 15.23 3.02 -3.68
N ILE A 214 14.77 3.20 -4.91
CA ILE A 214 15.31 2.55 -6.10
C ILE A 214 16.37 3.49 -6.67
N ALA A 215 17.59 3.01 -6.83
CA ALA A 215 18.70 3.74 -7.40
C ALA A 215 18.57 3.89 -8.93
N ASP A 216 19.40 4.73 -9.55
CA ASP A 216 19.36 5.03 -10.99
C ASP A 216 19.63 3.81 -11.89
N ASP A 217 20.25 2.77 -11.34
CA ASP A 217 20.48 1.48 -12.00
C ASP A 217 19.35 0.46 -11.75
N GLY A 218 18.28 0.84 -11.07
CA GLY A 218 17.15 -0.01 -10.72
C GLY A 218 17.37 -0.88 -9.48
N THR A 219 18.51 -0.76 -8.80
CA THR A 219 18.79 -1.54 -7.58
C THR A 219 18.19 -0.90 -6.33
N PHE A 220 17.92 -1.72 -5.32
CA PHE A 220 17.54 -1.26 -3.99
C PHE A 220 18.03 -2.24 -2.91
N GLU A 221 18.23 -1.74 -1.70
CA GLU A 221 18.61 -2.54 -0.55
C GLU A 221 17.83 -2.11 0.70
N LEU A 222 17.48 -3.10 1.53
CA LEU A 222 16.86 -2.91 2.83
C LEU A 222 17.52 -3.83 3.84
N GLN A 223 17.93 -3.30 4.99
CA GLN A 223 18.44 -4.07 6.12
C GLN A 223 17.56 -3.84 7.34
N VAL A 224 17.17 -4.92 8.00
CA VAL A 224 16.30 -4.87 9.18
C VAL A 224 16.77 -5.86 10.24
N PRO A 225 16.72 -5.50 11.54
CA PRO A 225 17.01 -6.44 12.61
C PRO A 225 15.93 -7.51 12.68
N ALA A 226 16.33 -8.75 12.90
CA ALA A 226 15.45 -9.89 12.99
C ALA A 226 15.94 -10.88 14.06
N VAL A 227 15.03 -11.68 14.59
CA VAL A 227 15.33 -12.73 15.60
C VAL A 227 14.99 -14.14 15.10
N ALA A 228 14.29 -14.23 13.99
CA ALA A 228 13.88 -15.45 13.31
C ALA A 228 13.65 -15.15 11.84
N PRO A 229 13.56 -16.17 10.97
CA PRO A 229 13.01 -15.98 9.63
C PRO A 229 11.61 -15.38 9.69
N PHE A 230 11.26 -14.59 8.69
CA PHE A 230 9.95 -13.96 8.65
C PHE A 230 9.52 -13.61 7.22
N TYR A 231 8.20 -13.50 7.04
CA TYR A 231 7.59 -13.04 5.81
C TYR A 231 7.56 -11.52 5.73
N SER A 232 7.79 -10.99 4.54
CA SER A 232 7.65 -9.59 4.17
C SER A 232 7.01 -9.48 2.81
N PHE A 233 6.27 -8.41 2.54
CA PHE A 233 5.87 -8.11 1.18
C PHE A 233 6.30 -6.69 0.77
N LEU A 234 6.68 -6.57 -0.49
CA LEU A 234 7.08 -5.32 -1.11
C LEU A 234 5.89 -4.76 -1.88
N ASN A 235 5.58 -3.49 -1.66
CA ASN A 235 4.65 -2.74 -2.48
C ASN A 235 5.45 -1.74 -3.32
N LEU A 236 5.71 -2.12 -4.55
CA LEU A 236 6.44 -1.31 -5.52
C LEU A 236 5.49 -0.77 -6.58
N PRO A 237 5.87 0.28 -7.31
CA PRO A 237 5.04 0.83 -8.38
C PRO A 237 4.65 -0.19 -9.46
N TYR A 238 5.44 -1.27 -9.57
CA TYR A 238 5.27 -2.34 -10.57
C TYR A 238 4.47 -3.54 -10.07
N GLY A 239 4.03 -3.54 -8.81
CA GLY A 239 3.23 -4.59 -8.20
C GLY A 239 3.65 -4.94 -6.77
N GLN A 240 3.02 -5.98 -6.24
CA GLN A 240 3.33 -6.54 -4.92
C GLN A 240 4.12 -7.84 -5.07
N PHE A 241 5.11 -8.04 -4.19
CA PHE A 241 6.02 -9.19 -4.23
C PHE A 241 6.30 -9.68 -2.81
N ASP A 242 6.17 -10.97 -2.62
CA ASP A 242 6.41 -11.65 -1.35
C ASP A 242 7.90 -11.95 -1.18
N CYS A 243 8.41 -11.89 0.05
CA CYS A 243 9.78 -12.23 0.40
C CYS A 243 9.84 -12.96 1.74
N LEU A 244 10.70 -13.97 1.84
CA LEU A 244 11.18 -14.51 3.12
C LEU A 244 12.54 -13.91 3.43
N LEU A 245 12.67 -13.36 4.63
CA LEU A 245 13.89 -12.74 5.14
C LEU A 245 14.34 -13.50 6.41
N ALA A 246 15.63 -13.53 6.69
CA ALA A 246 16.15 -14.19 7.89
C ALA A 246 17.40 -13.48 8.46
N PRO A 247 17.67 -13.61 9.77
CA PRO A 247 18.83 -13.02 10.40
C PRO A 247 20.15 -13.47 9.76
N ASP A 248 21.00 -12.52 9.39
CA ASP A 248 22.31 -12.68 8.72
C ASP A 248 22.26 -13.40 7.36
N GLU A 249 21.06 -13.44 6.76
CA GLU A 249 20.85 -13.98 5.42
C GLU A 249 20.51 -12.87 4.44
N THR A 250 20.78 -13.15 3.15
CA THR A 250 20.45 -12.23 2.06
C THR A 250 19.43 -12.88 1.13
N THR A 251 18.27 -12.24 1.00
CA THR A 251 17.31 -12.53 -0.06
C THR A 251 17.56 -11.57 -1.21
N GLN A 252 17.60 -12.10 -2.42
CA GLN A 252 17.72 -11.31 -3.65
C GLN A 252 16.46 -11.48 -4.49
N ILE A 253 15.94 -10.36 -5.04
CA ILE A 253 14.73 -10.33 -5.86
C ILE A 253 14.98 -9.53 -7.14
N TYR A 254 14.59 -10.11 -8.28
CA TYR A 254 14.69 -9.49 -9.60
C TYR A 254 13.30 -9.37 -10.19
N ILE A 255 12.83 -8.15 -10.36
CA ILE A 255 11.46 -7.83 -10.76
C ILE A 255 11.43 -7.53 -12.24
N ASN A 256 10.56 -8.22 -12.98
CA ASN A 256 10.32 -8.02 -14.39
C ASN A 256 9.08 -7.12 -14.59
N PRO A 257 9.25 -5.80 -14.71
CA PRO A 257 8.13 -4.88 -14.81
C PRO A 257 7.31 -5.08 -16.10
N THR A 258 7.94 -5.61 -17.16
CA THR A 258 7.26 -5.90 -18.44
C THR A 258 6.24 -7.03 -18.28
N GLU A 259 6.61 -8.09 -17.57
CA GLU A 259 5.68 -9.19 -17.30
C GLU A 259 4.60 -8.78 -16.28
N CYS A 260 4.95 -7.95 -15.29
CA CYS A 260 3.97 -7.35 -14.37
C CYS A 260 2.93 -6.55 -15.15
N ALA A 261 3.36 -5.65 -16.02
CA ALA A 261 2.48 -4.84 -16.87
C ALA A 261 1.60 -5.70 -17.80
N ARG A 262 2.15 -6.81 -18.35
CA ARG A 262 1.39 -7.73 -19.20
C ARG A 262 0.31 -8.48 -18.41
N GLN A 263 0.63 -9.03 -17.24
CA GLN A 263 -0.30 -9.80 -16.43
C GLN A 263 -1.48 -8.95 -15.92
N GLU A 264 -1.22 -7.72 -15.49
CA GLU A 264 -2.25 -6.78 -15.01
C GLU A 264 -3.13 -6.24 -16.16
N SER A 265 -2.63 -6.26 -17.41
CA SER A 265 -3.33 -5.67 -18.55
C SER A 265 -4.59 -6.47 -18.92
N LYS A 266 -5.72 -5.80 -19.09
CA LYS A 266 -6.95 -6.38 -19.65
C LYS A 266 -6.79 -6.69 -21.14
N LEU A 267 -6.00 -5.89 -21.86
CA LEU A 267 -5.79 -6.01 -23.29
C LEU A 267 -4.74 -7.06 -23.65
N ARG A 268 -3.68 -7.24 -22.82
CA ARG A 268 -2.48 -8.02 -23.18
C ARG A 268 -2.25 -9.26 -22.33
N ARG A 269 -2.98 -9.49 -21.24
CA ARG A 269 -2.77 -10.64 -20.33
C ARG A 269 -2.85 -12.02 -20.99
N LYS A 270 -3.48 -12.12 -22.20
CA LYS A 270 -3.56 -13.34 -22.98
C LYS A 270 -2.41 -13.54 -23.97
N GLU A 271 -1.52 -12.56 -24.11
CA GLU A 271 -0.31 -12.68 -24.92
C GLU A 271 0.70 -13.62 -24.24
N ALA A 272 1.67 -14.10 -25.02
CA ALA A 272 2.73 -14.95 -24.48
C ALA A 272 3.54 -14.22 -23.39
N ALA A 273 3.89 -14.94 -22.33
CA ALA A 273 4.69 -14.42 -21.23
C ALA A 273 6.09 -13.98 -21.72
N ILE A 274 6.61 -12.96 -21.05
CA ILE A 274 7.97 -12.42 -21.25
C ILE A 274 8.81 -12.78 -20.02
N GLY A 275 8.99 -14.07 -19.77
CA GLY A 275 9.62 -14.60 -18.57
C GLY A 275 8.67 -14.65 -17.37
N LYS A 276 9.24 -14.81 -16.18
CA LYS A 276 8.48 -14.73 -14.91
C LYS A 276 8.33 -13.28 -14.47
N ARG A 277 7.32 -13.03 -13.65
CA ARG A 277 7.08 -11.73 -13.02
C ARG A 277 8.19 -11.34 -12.05
N VAL A 278 8.78 -12.34 -11.39
CA VAL A 278 9.82 -12.19 -10.39
C VAL A 278 10.73 -13.41 -10.37
N TYR A 279 12.02 -13.18 -10.05
CA TYR A 279 13.01 -14.22 -9.84
C TYR A 279 13.66 -14.01 -8.48
N TYR A 280 14.01 -15.11 -7.82
CA TYR A 280 14.66 -15.07 -6.50
C TYR A 280 16.04 -15.71 -6.55
N ALA A 281 16.94 -15.19 -5.68
CA ALA A 281 18.23 -15.80 -5.39
C ALA A 281 18.56 -15.65 -3.89
N GLY A 282 19.55 -16.40 -3.41
CA GLY A 282 19.93 -16.39 -2.00
C GLY A 282 19.01 -17.21 -1.11
N TYR A 283 18.61 -16.63 0.03
CA TYR A 283 17.91 -17.35 1.09
C TYR A 283 16.59 -17.96 0.60
N LEU A 284 16.47 -19.28 0.71
CA LEU A 284 15.29 -20.06 0.31
C LEU A 284 14.72 -19.71 -1.08
N ALA A 285 15.59 -19.36 -2.03
CA ALA A 285 15.19 -18.86 -3.34
C ALA A 285 14.21 -19.79 -4.07
N GLY A 286 14.43 -21.13 -4.01
CA GLY A 286 13.54 -22.11 -4.64
C GLY A 286 12.13 -22.12 -4.05
N LEU A 287 12.00 -22.04 -2.72
CA LEU A 287 10.71 -21.95 -2.04
C LEU A 287 10.02 -20.62 -2.36
N GLN A 288 10.75 -19.51 -2.33
CA GLN A 288 10.19 -18.19 -2.66
C GLN A 288 9.71 -18.12 -4.11
N GLN A 289 10.43 -18.78 -5.02
CA GLN A 289 9.99 -18.88 -6.42
C GLN A 289 8.69 -19.68 -6.53
N GLU A 290 8.58 -20.82 -5.85
CA GLU A 290 7.38 -21.62 -5.85
C GLU A 290 6.19 -20.86 -5.22
N MET A 291 6.42 -20.10 -4.14
CA MET A 291 5.40 -19.22 -3.54
C MET A 291 4.88 -18.17 -4.54
N ALA A 292 5.76 -17.60 -5.36
CA ALA A 292 5.39 -16.60 -6.35
C ALA A 292 4.68 -17.18 -7.60
N ASP A 293 4.87 -18.47 -7.85
CA ASP A 293 4.27 -19.18 -9.00
C ASP A 293 2.86 -19.72 -8.69
N HIS A 294 2.44 -19.70 -7.43
CA HIS A 294 1.16 -20.28 -6.99
C HIS A 294 0.32 -19.27 -6.20
N GLU A 295 -1.01 -19.38 -6.36
CA GLU A 295 -1.96 -18.62 -5.55
C GLU A 295 -1.98 -19.13 -4.10
N PRO A 296 -2.13 -18.24 -3.11
CA PRO A 296 -2.22 -18.62 -1.70
C PRO A 296 -3.41 -19.54 -1.41
N LEU A 297 -3.18 -20.59 -0.62
CA LEU A 297 -4.18 -21.58 -0.22
C LEU A 297 -4.60 -21.42 1.26
N ASP A 298 -4.69 -20.20 1.75
CA ASP A 298 -5.11 -19.88 3.11
C ASP A 298 -6.58 -19.41 3.18
N ILE A 299 -7.09 -19.26 4.39
CA ILE A 299 -8.39 -18.61 4.62
C ILE A 299 -8.13 -17.11 4.76
N THR A 300 -8.71 -16.34 3.87
CA THR A 300 -8.66 -14.90 3.93
C THR A 300 -10.05 -14.30 3.73
N PHE A 301 -10.34 -13.25 4.49
CA PHE A 301 -11.48 -12.37 4.27
C PHE A 301 -11.06 -11.11 3.48
N ALA A 302 -9.80 -11.04 3.10
CA ALA A 302 -9.27 -10.04 2.16
C ALA A 302 -9.40 -10.59 0.73
N GLY A 303 -9.51 -9.71 -0.22
CA GLY A 303 -9.67 -10.03 -1.63
C GLY A 303 -10.21 -8.81 -2.36
N ASN A 304 -10.83 -9.02 -3.52
CA ASN A 304 -11.59 -7.93 -4.09
C ASN A 304 -12.85 -7.66 -3.24
N TYR A 305 -13.36 -6.43 -3.32
CA TYR A 305 -14.47 -5.97 -2.48
C TYR A 305 -15.75 -6.80 -2.67
N GLU A 306 -15.97 -7.33 -3.85
CA GLU A 306 -17.16 -8.16 -4.16
C GLU A 306 -17.08 -9.52 -3.43
N ASP A 307 -15.94 -10.20 -3.49
CA ASP A 307 -15.73 -11.47 -2.78
C ASP A 307 -15.78 -11.29 -1.27
N TYR A 308 -15.20 -10.20 -0.77
CA TYR A 308 -15.32 -9.82 0.64
C TYR A 308 -16.78 -9.66 1.06
N LEU A 309 -17.59 -8.88 0.34
CA LEU A 309 -19.01 -8.70 0.64
C LEU A 309 -19.79 -10.01 0.58
N LYS A 310 -19.50 -10.87 -0.39
CA LYS A 310 -20.10 -12.19 -0.51
C LYS A 310 -19.83 -13.04 0.73
N THR A 311 -18.60 -13.08 1.18
CA THR A 311 -18.20 -13.81 2.39
C THR A 311 -18.85 -13.24 3.64
N MET A 312 -18.85 -11.90 3.81
CA MET A 312 -19.51 -11.24 4.94
C MET A 312 -21.02 -11.53 4.96
N ASN A 313 -21.68 -11.48 3.82
CA ASN A 313 -23.10 -11.84 3.72
C ASN A 313 -23.36 -13.32 4.10
N GLN A 314 -22.45 -14.21 3.77
CA GLN A 314 -22.57 -15.64 4.08
C GLN A 314 -22.47 -15.91 5.58
N ILE A 315 -21.55 -15.24 6.30
CA ILE A 315 -21.34 -15.45 7.73
C ILE A 315 -22.26 -14.59 8.62
N ALA A 316 -22.97 -13.62 8.03
CA ALA A 316 -23.83 -12.71 8.77
C ALA A 316 -25.01 -13.42 9.43
N GLY A 317 -25.05 -13.37 10.76
CA GLY A 317 -26.07 -14.01 11.60
C GLY A 317 -25.71 -15.42 12.06
N MET A 318 -24.51 -15.92 11.74
CA MET A 318 -24.01 -17.15 12.34
C MET A 318 -23.75 -16.97 13.83
N THR A 319 -24.00 -18.02 14.59
CA THR A 319 -23.50 -18.16 15.96
C THR A 319 -21.99 -18.44 15.93
N PRO A 320 -21.26 -18.25 17.05
CA PRO A 320 -19.84 -18.61 17.12
C PRO A 320 -19.55 -20.06 16.70
N ASP A 321 -20.39 -21.02 17.12
CA ASP A 321 -20.17 -22.43 16.76
C ASP A 321 -20.45 -22.71 15.28
N GLU A 322 -21.46 -22.07 14.68
CA GLU A 322 -21.69 -22.16 13.23
C GLU A 322 -20.53 -21.53 12.43
N PHE A 323 -20.00 -20.41 12.90
CA PHE A 323 -18.85 -19.76 12.28
C PHE A 323 -17.57 -20.64 12.41
N LYS A 324 -17.33 -21.24 13.58
CA LYS A 324 -16.26 -22.21 13.76
C LYS A 324 -16.40 -23.38 12.79
N ALA A 325 -17.58 -23.97 12.70
CA ALA A 325 -17.84 -25.08 11.78
C ALA A 325 -17.64 -24.67 10.30
N TYR A 326 -18.01 -23.45 9.95
CA TYR A 326 -17.75 -22.86 8.64
C TYR A 326 -16.24 -22.78 8.35
N LEU A 327 -15.44 -22.22 9.28
CA LEU A 327 -13.99 -22.09 9.13
C LEU A 327 -13.29 -23.45 9.02
N LEU A 328 -13.66 -24.42 9.85
CA LEU A 328 -13.08 -25.76 9.81
C LEU A 328 -13.38 -26.49 8.50
N ARG A 329 -14.60 -26.34 7.96
CA ARG A 329 -14.94 -26.89 6.63
C ARG A 329 -14.11 -26.23 5.53
N GLN A 330 -13.95 -24.89 5.54
CA GLN A 330 -13.10 -24.19 4.58
C GLN A 330 -11.63 -24.66 4.69
N MET A 331 -11.15 -24.89 5.91
CA MET A 331 -9.82 -25.43 6.17
C MET A 331 -9.67 -26.82 5.54
N ASP A 332 -10.64 -27.72 5.74
CA ASP A 332 -10.59 -29.07 5.18
C ASP A 332 -10.61 -29.07 3.65
N GLU A 333 -11.43 -28.23 3.03
CA GLU A 333 -11.48 -28.06 1.58
C GLU A 333 -10.12 -27.58 1.03
N LYS A 334 -9.49 -26.58 1.67
CA LYS A 334 -8.17 -26.06 1.28
C LYS A 334 -7.06 -27.10 1.52
N LYS A 335 -7.13 -27.87 2.61
CA LYS A 335 -6.19 -28.97 2.90
C LYS A 335 -6.22 -30.02 1.79
N GLN A 336 -7.39 -30.40 1.28
CA GLN A 336 -7.50 -31.32 0.15
C GLN A 336 -6.84 -30.76 -1.12
N LEU A 337 -6.96 -29.45 -1.38
CA LEU A 337 -6.30 -28.80 -2.53
C LEU A 337 -4.76 -28.81 -2.36
N ILE A 338 -4.24 -28.57 -1.15
CA ILE A 338 -2.81 -28.65 -0.87
C ILE A 338 -2.29 -30.09 -1.13
N GLU A 339 -3.01 -31.11 -0.65
CA GLU A 339 -2.61 -32.51 -0.83
C GLU A 339 -2.68 -32.97 -2.31
N ALA A 340 -3.67 -32.50 -3.05
CA ALA A 340 -3.85 -32.83 -4.46
C ALA A 340 -2.89 -32.06 -5.40
N GLY A 341 -2.30 -30.96 -4.93
CA GLY A 341 -1.43 -30.09 -5.73
C GLY A 341 -0.05 -30.70 -5.98
N SER A 342 0.56 -30.33 -7.10
CA SER A 342 1.93 -30.71 -7.46
C SER A 342 2.94 -29.76 -6.84
N PHE A 343 2.99 -29.69 -5.52
CA PHE A 343 3.86 -28.81 -4.74
C PHE A 343 5.08 -29.55 -4.18
N SER A 344 6.19 -28.83 -3.91
CA SER A 344 7.29 -29.35 -3.11
C SER A 344 6.83 -29.67 -1.69
N GLN A 345 7.58 -30.49 -0.97
CA GLN A 345 7.31 -30.80 0.42
C GLN A 345 7.37 -29.53 1.29
N ALA A 346 8.37 -28.68 1.07
CA ALA A 346 8.51 -27.41 1.81
C ALA A 346 7.33 -26.45 1.59
N TYR A 347 6.87 -26.29 0.35
CA TYR A 347 5.70 -25.44 0.06
C TYR A 347 4.43 -26.01 0.70
N ARG A 348 4.24 -27.34 0.63
CA ARG A 348 3.10 -28.03 1.24
C ARG A 348 3.07 -27.82 2.77
N GLU A 349 4.23 -27.98 3.45
CA GLU A 349 4.36 -27.73 4.89
C GLU A 349 4.05 -26.27 5.23
N LEU A 350 4.58 -25.31 4.48
CA LEU A 350 4.29 -23.88 4.64
C LEU A 350 2.82 -23.56 4.43
N ALA A 351 2.20 -24.13 3.38
CA ALA A 351 0.78 -23.93 3.09
C ALA A 351 -0.11 -24.47 4.22
N HIS A 352 0.22 -25.63 4.81
CA HIS A 352 -0.51 -26.15 5.98
C HIS A 352 -0.35 -25.26 7.22
N ILE A 353 0.86 -24.75 7.48
CA ILE A 353 1.09 -23.79 8.57
C ILE A 353 0.24 -22.54 8.36
N LYS A 354 0.30 -21.97 7.18
CA LYS A 354 -0.44 -20.75 6.81
C LYS A 354 -1.95 -20.96 6.93
N LEU A 355 -2.45 -22.11 6.47
CA LEU A 355 -3.86 -22.47 6.58
C LEU A 355 -4.32 -22.60 8.03
N CYS A 356 -3.57 -23.26 8.89
CA CYS A 356 -3.88 -23.37 10.31
C CYS A 356 -3.88 -22.01 11.01
N GLN A 357 -2.89 -21.17 10.75
CA GLN A 357 -2.78 -19.83 11.34
C GLN A 357 -3.89 -18.89 10.87
N SER A 358 -4.23 -18.88 9.58
CA SER A 358 -5.32 -18.06 9.06
C SER A 358 -6.69 -18.48 9.62
N THR A 359 -6.90 -19.78 9.78
CA THR A 359 -8.11 -20.33 10.44
C THR A 359 -8.16 -19.90 11.92
N ALA A 360 -7.07 -20.08 12.65
CA ALA A 360 -6.99 -19.72 14.06
C ALA A 360 -7.10 -18.21 14.30
N SER A 361 -6.49 -17.39 13.44
CA SER A 361 -6.63 -15.92 13.45
C SER A 361 -8.09 -15.50 13.24
N SER A 362 -8.79 -16.12 12.28
CA SER A 362 -10.20 -15.85 12.03
C SER A 362 -11.07 -16.26 13.21
N MET A 363 -10.76 -17.39 13.87
CA MET A 363 -11.44 -17.81 15.10
C MET A 363 -11.19 -16.85 16.27
N ALA A 364 -9.95 -16.36 16.44
CA ALA A 364 -9.62 -15.40 17.50
C ALA A 364 -10.37 -14.07 17.31
N ARG A 365 -10.68 -13.70 16.06
CA ARG A 365 -11.43 -12.49 15.68
C ARG A 365 -12.93 -12.72 15.46
N ALA A 366 -13.46 -13.87 15.88
CA ALA A 366 -14.86 -14.27 15.59
C ALA A 366 -15.88 -13.20 15.98
N GLU A 367 -15.80 -12.63 17.20
CA GLU A 367 -16.72 -11.58 17.64
C GLU A 367 -16.68 -10.36 16.69
N ALA A 368 -15.51 -9.89 16.32
CA ALA A 368 -15.34 -8.73 15.43
C ALA A 368 -15.90 -9.02 14.02
N LEU A 369 -15.54 -10.16 13.43
CA LEU A 369 -15.98 -10.56 12.10
C LEU A 369 -17.49 -10.76 12.01
N LEU A 370 -18.11 -11.40 13.00
CA LEU A 370 -19.55 -11.60 13.04
C LEU A 370 -20.33 -10.29 13.22
N LYS A 371 -19.81 -9.37 14.04
CA LYS A 371 -20.37 -8.01 14.17
C LYS A 371 -20.27 -7.23 12.86
N GLU A 372 -19.12 -7.26 12.22
CA GLU A 372 -18.88 -6.58 10.94
C GLU A 372 -19.81 -7.13 9.84
N ALA A 373 -19.93 -8.44 9.74
CA ALA A 373 -20.83 -9.09 8.80
C ALA A 373 -22.29 -8.68 9.01
N HIS A 374 -22.73 -8.58 10.27
CA HIS A 374 -24.08 -8.13 10.62
C HIS A 374 -24.32 -6.67 10.22
N ILE A 375 -23.35 -5.78 10.51
CA ILE A 375 -23.40 -4.36 10.13
C ILE A 375 -23.53 -4.19 8.63
N LEU A 376 -22.71 -4.91 7.86
CA LEU A 376 -22.73 -4.86 6.40
C LEU A 376 -24.04 -5.39 5.82
N LYS A 377 -24.56 -6.49 6.35
CA LYS A 377 -25.84 -7.08 5.91
C LYS A 377 -27.02 -6.13 6.12
N LEU A 378 -27.05 -5.43 7.26
CA LEU A 378 -28.09 -4.47 7.58
C LEU A 378 -27.84 -3.06 7.01
N GLN A 379 -26.69 -2.83 6.37
CA GLN A 379 -26.29 -1.53 5.81
C GLN A 379 -26.37 -0.39 6.84
N LEU A 380 -25.95 -0.67 8.09
CA LEU A 380 -26.04 0.28 9.19
C LEU A 380 -25.15 1.51 8.89
N ASN A 381 -25.67 2.69 9.18
CA ASN A 381 -24.86 3.92 9.08
C ASN A 381 -23.78 3.98 10.18
N SER A 382 -22.87 4.95 10.10
CA SER A 382 -21.72 5.06 11.02
C SER A 382 -22.13 5.15 12.51
N LYS A 383 -23.25 5.81 12.82
CA LYS A 383 -23.74 5.91 14.20
C LYS A 383 -24.32 4.59 14.68
N GLU A 384 -25.20 3.98 13.88
CA GLU A 384 -25.80 2.68 14.18
C GLU A 384 -24.74 1.60 14.32
N SER A 385 -23.72 1.60 13.48
CA SER A 385 -22.56 0.69 13.56
C SER A 385 -21.81 0.86 14.88
N SER A 386 -21.51 2.11 15.26
CA SER A 386 -20.82 2.41 16.53
C SER A 386 -21.67 1.97 17.75
N ASP A 387 -22.96 2.24 17.72
CA ASP A 387 -23.89 1.86 18.78
C ASP A 387 -24.02 0.32 18.85
N TYR A 388 -24.06 -0.37 17.70
CA TYR A 388 -24.07 -1.83 17.64
C TYR A 388 -22.80 -2.43 18.24
N TYR A 389 -21.62 -1.94 17.86
CA TYR A 389 -20.34 -2.43 18.42
C TYR A 389 -20.26 -2.28 19.94
N LYS A 390 -20.75 -1.16 20.49
CA LYS A 390 -20.72 -0.87 21.93
C LYS A 390 -21.71 -1.71 22.73
N ASN A 391 -22.91 -1.94 22.18
CA ASN A 391 -24.03 -2.53 22.91
C ASN A 391 -24.21 -4.03 22.66
N THR A 392 -23.52 -4.60 21.64
CA THR A 392 -23.60 -6.01 21.32
C THR A 392 -22.34 -6.71 21.79
N HIS A 393 -22.49 -7.75 22.59
CA HIS A 393 -21.41 -8.66 22.96
C HIS A 393 -21.77 -10.06 22.47
N ILE A 394 -20.83 -10.69 21.75
CA ILE A 394 -20.95 -12.08 21.30
C ILE A 394 -20.04 -12.90 22.20
N ASP A 395 -20.62 -13.72 23.04
CA ASP A 395 -19.87 -14.58 23.97
C ASP A 395 -19.13 -15.69 23.20
N ILE A 396 -17.81 -15.72 23.35
CA ILE A 396 -16.92 -16.75 22.79
C ILE A 396 -16.41 -17.59 23.96
N PRO A 397 -17.00 -18.79 24.18
CA PRO A 397 -16.60 -19.63 25.31
C PRO A 397 -15.16 -20.13 25.16
N LYS A 398 -14.47 -20.34 26.30
CA LYS A 398 -13.06 -20.82 26.29
C LYS A 398 -12.89 -22.11 25.49
N SER A 399 -13.85 -23.02 25.55
CA SER A 399 -13.87 -24.29 24.78
C SER A 399 -13.98 -24.08 23.26
N TYR A 400 -14.29 -22.89 22.79
CA TYR A 400 -14.32 -22.55 21.37
C TYR A 400 -12.98 -22.84 20.68
N PHE A 401 -11.87 -22.65 21.40
CA PHE A 401 -10.51 -22.81 20.90
C PHE A 401 -9.92 -24.23 21.16
N ASP A 402 -10.67 -25.17 21.72
CA ASP A 402 -10.16 -26.51 22.02
C ASP A 402 -9.75 -27.29 20.77
N CYS A 403 -10.39 -26.99 19.62
CA CYS A 403 -10.02 -27.58 18.33
C CYS A 403 -8.60 -27.20 17.85
N TRP A 404 -7.96 -26.17 18.42
CA TRP A 404 -6.57 -25.84 18.08
C TRP A 404 -5.58 -26.92 18.51
N LYS A 405 -5.94 -27.82 19.43
CA LYS A 405 -5.16 -29.01 19.78
C LYS A 405 -4.96 -29.94 18.58
N GLU A 406 -5.90 -29.91 17.63
CA GLU A 406 -5.84 -30.68 16.37
C GLU A 406 -5.08 -29.94 15.25
N MET A 407 -4.45 -28.80 15.57
CA MET A 407 -3.69 -27.95 14.64
C MET A 407 -2.23 -27.81 15.13
N PRO A 408 -1.42 -28.90 15.15
CA PRO A 408 -0.05 -28.85 15.67
C PRO A 408 0.84 -27.85 14.91
N GLN A 409 0.50 -27.50 13.66
CA GLN A 409 1.21 -26.51 12.84
C GLN A 409 1.24 -25.12 13.48
N LEU A 410 0.28 -24.78 14.35
CA LEU A 410 0.27 -23.51 15.08
C LEU A 410 1.51 -23.33 15.98
N LEU A 411 2.03 -24.44 16.52
CA LEU A 411 3.20 -24.44 17.40
C LEU A 411 4.46 -24.96 16.71
N SER A 412 4.42 -25.14 15.38
CA SER A 412 5.61 -25.53 14.62
C SER A 412 6.72 -24.47 14.75
N PRO A 413 7.97 -24.84 14.93
CA PRO A 413 9.09 -23.90 14.83
C PRO A 413 9.08 -23.14 13.49
N CYS A 414 8.66 -23.79 12.40
CA CYS A 414 8.55 -23.19 11.06
C CYS A 414 7.37 -22.22 10.89
N ALA A 415 6.54 -22.04 11.93
CA ALA A 415 5.42 -21.09 11.90
C ALA A 415 5.84 -19.64 11.56
N CYS A 416 7.07 -19.28 11.87
CA CYS A 416 7.66 -17.97 11.57
C CYS A 416 7.80 -17.65 10.07
N TYR A 417 7.83 -18.66 9.20
CA TYR A 417 7.87 -18.45 7.74
C TYR A 417 6.56 -17.95 7.15
N SER A 418 5.47 -18.09 7.89
CA SER A 418 4.13 -17.79 7.37
C SER A 418 3.78 -16.30 7.44
N SER A 419 3.16 -15.81 6.39
CA SER A 419 2.61 -14.46 6.33
C SER A 419 1.48 -14.20 7.34
N THR A 420 0.83 -15.24 7.86
CA THR A 420 -0.31 -15.14 8.77
C THR A 420 0.07 -15.23 10.25
N MET A 421 1.35 -15.43 10.56
CA MET A 421 1.84 -15.54 11.95
C MET A 421 1.56 -14.28 12.76
N GLY A 422 1.84 -13.11 12.18
CA GLY A 422 1.57 -11.82 12.82
C GLY A 422 0.09 -11.62 13.12
N ASP A 423 -0.78 -11.92 12.16
CA ASP A 423 -2.24 -11.81 12.32
C ASP A 423 -2.78 -12.75 13.40
N TRP A 424 -2.24 -13.96 13.48
CA TRP A 424 -2.63 -14.90 14.51
C TRP A 424 -2.21 -14.44 15.91
N ILE A 425 -0.95 -14.03 16.10
CA ILE A 425 -0.44 -13.49 17.37
C ILE A 425 -1.29 -12.28 17.78
N HIS A 426 -1.52 -11.35 16.86
CA HIS A 426 -2.33 -10.17 17.10
C HIS A 426 -3.77 -10.53 17.52
N GLY A 427 -4.43 -11.43 16.79
CA GLY A 427 -5.77 -11.90 17.14
C GLY A 427 -5.83 -12.51 18.55
N VAL A 428 -4.85 -13.36 18.89
CA VAL A 428 -4.77 -14.00 20.22
C VAL A 428 -4.49 -12.99 21.33
N SER A 429 -3.70 -11.94 21.07
CA SER A 429 -3.37 -10.94 22.08
C SER A 429 -4.56 -10.10 22.57
N TYR A 430 -5.65 -10.05 21.80
CA TYR A 430 -6.91 -9.41 22.19
C TYR A 430 -7.88 -10.32 22.94
N LEU A 431 -7.61 -11.62 23.02
CA LEU A 431 -8.48 -12.51 23.77
C LEU A 431 -8.39 -12.22 25.26
N PRO A 432 -9.53 -12.26 26.01
CA PRO A 432 -9.54 -12.03 27.46
C PRO A 432 -8.65 -13.01 28.24
N GLN A 433 -8.46 -14.21 27.66
CA GLN A 433 -7.58 -15.26 28.19
C GLN A 433 -6.92 -15.99 27.02
N LEU A 434 -5.65 -16.33 27.19
CA LEU A 434 -4.96 -17.15 26.20
C LEU A 434 -5.60 -18.55 26.10
N PRO A 435 -5.80 -19.08 24.90
CA PRO A 435 -6.20 -20.48 24.69
C PRO A 435 -5.20 -21.45 25.33
N GLY A 436 -5.70 -22.60 25.82
CA GLY A 436 -4.88 -23.55 26.60
C GLY A 436 -3.59 -23.97 25.88
N ILE A 437 -3.67 -24.31 24.59
CA ILE A 437 -2.51 -24.70 23.78
C ILE A 437 -1.41 -23.61 23.75
N VAL A 438 -1.80 -22.33 23.76
CA VAL A 438 -0.86 -21.19 23.77
C VAL A 438 -0.34 -20.96 25.19
N ALA A 439 -1.23 -20.95 26.19
CA ALA A 439 -0.88 -20.68 27.59
C ALA A 439 0.04 -21.73 28.20
N GLU A 440 -0.06 -22.98 27.74
CA GLU A 440 0.76 -24.13 28.21
C GLU A 440 2.09 -24.23 27.46
N ASN A 441 2.26 -23.52 26.33
CA ASN A 441 3.50 -23.51 25.56
C ASN A 441 4.41 -22.36 26.01
N LYS A 442 5.55 -22.72 26.61
CA LYS A 442 6.51 -21.76 27.19
C LYS A 442 7.06 -20.80 26.12
N ASP A 443 7.39 -21.30 24.94
CA ASP A 443 8.00 -20.49 23.88
C ASP A 443 6.98 -19.46 23.34
N MET A 444 5.73 -19.86 23.19
CA MET A 444 4.65 -18.93 22.82
C MET A 444 4.42 -17.86 23.89
N VAL A 445 4.39 -18.23 25.16
CA VAL A 445 4.24 -17.26 26.25
C VAL A 445 5.40 -16.25 26.24
N GLN A 446 6.64 -16.71 26.04
CA GLN A 446 7.81 -15.82 25.94
C GLN A 446 7.75 -14.92 24.69
N LEU A 447 7.26 -15.44 23.58
CA LEU A 447 7.04 -14.65 22.38
C LEU A 447 6.02 -13.52 22.60
N PHE A 448 4.87 -13.81 23.23
CA PHE A 448 3.86 -12.80 23.57
C PHE A 448 4.41 -11.76 24.56
N GLN A 449 5.25 -12.18 25.52
CA GLN A 449 5.91 -11.25 26.43
C GLN A 449 6.86 -10.31 25.68
N ALA A 450 7.68 -10.86 24.77
CA ALA A 450 8.59 -10.06 23.96
C ALA A 450 7.85 -9.09 23.04
N ASP A 451 6.78 -9.54 22.37
CA ASP A 451 5.97 -8.71 21.49
C ASP A 451 5.32 -7.53 22.25
N ARG A 452 4.75 -7.78 23.41
CA ARG A 452 4.18 -6.74 24.26
C ARG A 452 5.22 -5.69 24.69
N LEU A 453 6.44 -6.12 25.04
CA LEU A 453 7.52 -5.20 25.40
C LEU A 453 7.99 -4.39 24.19
N LEU A 454 8.12 -5.02 23.04
CA LEU A 454 8.49 -4.35 21.78
C LEU A 454 7.44 -3.32 21.37
N LEU A 455 6.16 -3.67 21.41
CA LEU A 455 5.05 -2.74 21.15
C LEU A 455 5.07 -1.53 22.08
N SER A 456 5.42 -1.72 23.35
CA SER A 456 5.59 -0.59 24.29
C SER A 456 6.69 0.35 23.83
N ILE A 457 7.86 -0.18 23.46
CA ILE A 457 9.00 0.61 22.96
C ILE A 457 8.64 1.34 21.65
N GLN A 458 8.02 0.64 20.71
CA GLN A 458 7.61 1.19 19.41
C GLN A 458 6.55 2.30 19.55
N ASN A 459 5.70 2.20 20.57
CA ASN A 459 4.77 3.26 20.95
C ASN A 459 5.42 4.39 21.79
N PHE A 460 6.74 4.48 21.76
CA PHE A 460 7.51 5.51 22.47
C PHE A 460 7.34 5.50 24.00
N ASN A 461 6.95 4.38 24.61
CA ASN A 461 6.89 4.22 26.04
C ASN A 461 8.20 3.58 26.53
N THR A 462 8.88 4.25 27.47
CA THR A 462 10.03 3.67 28.15
C THR A 462 9.61 2.49 29.02
N LEU A 463 10.44 1.44 29.06
CA LEU A 463 10.17 0.30 29.91
C LEU A 463 10.34 0.67 31.40
N SER A 464 9.38 0.26 32.22
CA SER A 464 9.46 0.34 33.67
C SER A 464 10.50 -0.66 34.22
N GLU A 465 10.95 -0.50 35.47
CA GLU A 465 11.88 -1.42 36.11
C GLU A 465 11.37 -2.87 36.13
N LYS A 466 10.05 -3.06 36.33
CA LYS A 466 9.41 -4.38 36.24
C LYS A 466 9.55 -4.97 34.84
N GLN A 467 9.29 -4.17 33.79
CA GLN A 467 9.41 -4.60 32.40
C GLN A 467 10.87 -4.87 31.98
N LEU A 468 11.82 -4.08 32.48
CA LEU A 468 13.26 -4.32 32.29
C LEU A 468 13.71 -5.64 32.97
N THR A 469 13.14 -5.95 34.13
CA THR A 469 13.39 -7.25 34.80
C THR A 469 12.78 -8.40 34.01
N GLU A 470 11.55 -8.25 33.54
CA GLU A 470 10.89 -9.22 32.67
C GLU A 470 11.70 -9.48 31.39
N MET A 471 12.16 -8.44 30.72
CA MET A 471 12.99 -8.53 29.51
C MET A 471 14.25 -9.38 29.72
N LYS A 472 14.89 -9.28 30.89
CA LYS A 472 16.10 -10.07 31.22
C LYS A 472 15.83 -11.57 31.35
N THR A 473 14.58 -11.99 31.53
CA THR A 473 14.20 -13.41 31.64
C THR A 473 13.91 -14.08 30.30
N LEU A 474 13.80 -13.27 29.23
CA LEU A 474 13.50 -13.75 27.88
C LEU A 474 14.71 -14.46 27.24
N PRO A 475 14.49 -15.34 26.26
CA PRO A 475 15.55 -15.92 25.43
C PRO A 475 16.46 -14.85 24.83
N GLU A 476 17.72 -15.20 24.64
CA GLU A 476 18.75 -14.25 24.21
C GLU A 476 18.41 -13.49 22.92
N PRO A 477 17.92 -14.11 21.84
CA PRO A 477 17.56 -13.34 20.63
C PRO A 477 16.52 -12.28 20.88
N TYR A 478 15.48 -12.56 21.67
CA TYR A 478 14.43 -11.59 21.99
C TYR A 478 14.97 -10.46 22.87
N ARG A 479 15.78 -10.82 23.87
CA ARG A 479 16.41 -9.85 24.77
C ARG A 479 17.31 -8.89 23.99
N GLN A 480 18.18 -9.38 23.11
CA GLN A 480 19.07 -8.55 22.29
C GLN A 480 18.29 -7.57 21.41
N LEU A 481 17.21 -8.02 20.75
CA LEU A 481 16.34 -7.13 19.96
C LEU A 481 15.71 -6.03 20.83
N LEU A 482 15.16 -6.40 21.98
CA LEU A 482 14.50 -5.47 22.89
C LEU A 482 15.47 -4.47 23.50
N GLU A 483 16.67 -4.90 23.90
CA GLU A 483 17.74 -4.05 24.39
C GLU A 483 18.16 -3.01 23.31
N ALA A 484 18.39 -3.46 22.09
CA ALA A 484 18.72 -2.58 20.96
C ALA A 484 17.59 -1.59 20.66
N ALA A 485 16.33 -2.05 20.61
CA ALA A 485 15.17 -1.19 20.39
C ALA A 485 14.98 -0.16 21.52
N ASN A 486 15.10 -0.60 22.77
CA ASN A 486 14.98 0.29 23.92
C ASN A 486 16.10 1.33 23.96
N GLN A 487 17.35 0.94 23.66
CA GLN A 487 18.48 1.89 23.58
C GLN A 487 18.24 2.92 22.48
N LYS A 488 17.79 2.50 21.30
CA LYS A 488 17.42 3.42 20.21
C LYS A 488 16.34 4.42 20.63
N LEU A 489 15.34 3.99 21.41
CA LEU A 489 14.31 4.88 21.95
C LEU A 489 14.93 5.89 22.93
N LEU A 490 15.78 5.45 23.86
CA LEU A 490 16.44 6.31 24.84
C LEU A 490 17.35 7.36 24.17
N ASP A 491 18.14 6.94 23.17
CA ASP A 491 18.99 7.83 22.38
C ASP A 491 18.16 8.89 21.64
N LYS A 492 17.04 8.46 21.05
CA LYS A 492 16.09 9.39 20.42
C LYS A 492 15.50 10.38 21.41
N MET A 493 15.11 9.93 22.59
CA MET A 493 14.59 10.82 23.64
C MET A 493 15.64 11.84 24.09
N GLU A 494 16.90 11.43 24.21
CA GLU A 494 17.98 12.35 24.57
C GLU A 494 18.24 13.36 23.44
N ALA A 495 18.26 12.92 22.19
CA ALA A 495 18.37 13.81 21.04
C ALA A 495 17.19 14.80 20.97
N ASN A 496 15.98 14.36 21.31
CA ASN A 496 14.77 15.18 21.31
C ASN A 496 14.81 16.33 22.34
N LYS A 497 15.54 16.20 23.47
CA LYS A 497 15.72 17.29 24.45
C LYS A 497 16.38 18.52 23.84
N ARG A 498 17.13 18.38 22.75
CA ARG A 498 17.83 19.47 22.05
C ARG A 498 17.00 20.10 20.93
N LYS A 499 15.87 19.50 20.56
CA LYS A 499 15.00 20.00 19.51
C LYS A 499 14.14 21.13 20.02
N VAL A 500 13.95 22.14 19.18
CA VAL A 500 13.12 23.32 19.44
C VAL A 500 12.01 23.42 18.39
N GLY A 501 10.95 24.17 18.69
CA GLY A 501 9.89 24.46 17.74
C GLY A 501 8.60 23.64 17.94
N ALA A 502 8.57 22.70 18.88
CA ALA A 502 7.33 22.07 19.32
C ALA A 502 6.84 22.77 20.61
N ASN A 503 5.78 23.58 20.51
CA ASN A 503 5.24 24.35 21.60
C ASN A 503 4.00 23.64 22.18
N ILE A 504 4.06 23.29 23.47
CA ILE A 504 2.95 22.62 24.15
C ILE A 504 2.06 23.67 24.81
N HIS A 505 0.79 23.65 24.49
CA HIS A 505 -0.22 24.54 25.08
C HIS A 505 -1.12 23.79 26.04
N LYS A 506 -1.39 24.41 27.17
CA LYS A 506 -2.46 23.99 28.08
C LYS A 506 -3.74 24.68 27.67
N ILE A 507 -4.83 23.95 27.69
CA ILE A 507 -6.17 24.47 27.43
C ILE A 507 -6.72 24.98 28.76
N GLU A 508 -7.14 26.23 28.80
CA GLU A 508 -7.89 26.78 29.93
C GLU A 508 -9.23 26.05 30.08
N LYS A 509 -9.78 26.00 31.27
CA LYS A 509 -11.10 25.44 31.54
C LYS A 509 -12.15 26.31 30.86
N VAL A 510 -12.57 25.93 29.68
CA VAL A 510 -13.64 26.57 28.91
C VAL A 510 -14.79 25.56 28.68
N LYS A 511 -15.97 26.07 28.41
CA LYS A 511 -17.08 25.22 27.98
C LYS A 511 -16.76 24.61 26.61
N ASN A 512 -17.33 23.45 26.30
CA ASN A 512 -17.06 22.76 25.05
C ASN A 512 -17.39 23.64 23.82
N GLU A 513 -18.45 24.42 23.86
CA GLU A 513 -18.87 25.36 22.80
C GLU A 513 -17.84 26.45 22.50
N ASP A 514 -17.03 26.84 23.48
CA ASP A 514 -15.97 27.84 23.35
C ASP A 514 -14.58 27.22 23.07
N LEU A 515 -14.49 25.90 23.01
CA LEU A 515 -13.21 25.18 22.95
C LEU A 515 -12.44 25.49 21.67
N PHE A 516 -13.07 25.36 20.49
CA PHE A 516 -12.39 25.63 19.22
C PHE A 516 -11.94 27.10 19.10
N PRO A 517 -12.81 28.08 19.36
CA PRO A 517 -12.38 29.48 19.45
C PRO A 517 -11.23 29.72 20.42
N ALA A 518 -11.22 29.06 21.57
CA ALA A 518 -10.15 29.20 22.57
C ALA A 518 -8.82 28.62 22.07
N LEU A 519 -8.85 27.47 21.38
CA LEU A 519 -7.66 26.85 20.79
C LEU A 519 -6.97 27.76 19.77
N ILE A 520 -7.74 28.40 18.90
CA ILE A 520 -7.19 29.22 17.81
C ILE A 520 -7.01 30.70 18.19
N SER A 521 -7.54 31.14 19.32
CA SER A 521 -7.57 32.56 19.70
C SER A 521 -6.20 33.24 19.73
N LYS A 522 -5.15 32.52 20.18
CA LYS A 522 -3.77 32.99 20.24
C LYS A 522 -3.11 33.20 18.89
N PHE A 523 -3.70 32.62 17.83
CA PHE A 523 -3.16 32.58 16.47
C PHE A 523 -4.02 33.36 15.47
N ARG A 524 -4.91 34.23 15.96
CA ARG A 524 -5.70 35.13 15.12
C ARG A 524 -4.80 36.08 14.32
N GLY A 525 -5.20 36.31 13.08
CA GLY A 525 -4.43 37.11 12.14
C GLY A 525 -3.44 36.31 11.30
N HIS A 526 -3.27 35.02 11.60
CA HIS A 526 -2.46 34.10 10.83
C HIS A 526 -3.33 33.10 10.07
N THR A 527 -2.80 32.57 8.98
CA THR A 527 -3.37 31.39 8.32
C THR A 527 -3.03 30.13 9.13
N LEU A 528 -4.02 29.26 9.40
CA LEU A 528 -3.80 28.08 10.23
C LEU A 528 -3.97 26.80 9.42
N LEU A 529 -3.07 25.85 9.65
CA LEU A 529 -3.28 24.43 9.32
C LEU A 529 -3.46 23.67 10.62
N ILE A 530 -4.66 23.16 10.86
CA ILE A 530 -4.99 22.40 12.05
C ILE A 530 -5.05 20.92 11.67
N ASP A 531 -4.24 20.09 12.32
CA ASP A 531 -4.13 18.65 12.12
C ASP A 531 -4.66 17.90 13.35
N PHE A 532 -5.78 17.19 13.17
CA PHE A 532 -6.28 16.24 14.15
C PHE A 532 -5.59 14.91 13.94
N TRP A 533 -4.80 14.46 14.91
CA TRP A 533 -3.95 13.30 14.76
C TRP A 533 -3.89 12.42 16.02
N ALA A 534 -3.27 11.24 15.92
CA ALA A 534 -3.01 10.36 17.05
C ALA A 534 -1.64 9.70 16.94
N THR A 535 -1.04 9.33 18.06
CA THR A 535 0.28 8.67 18.12
C THR A 535 0.30 7.29 17.47
N TRP A 536 -0.81 6.62 17.42
CA TRP A 536 -0.99 5.30 16.77
C TRP A 536 -1.36 5.40 15.29
N CYS A 537 -1.62 6.59 14.76
CA CYS A 537 -2.07 6.81 13.39
C CYS A 537 -0.90 6.77 12.39
N GLY A 538 -0.76 5.70 11.64
CA GLY A 538 0.25 5.54 10.58
C GLY A 538 0.19 6.65 9.51
N PRO A 539 -0.98 6.89 8.85
CA PRO A 539 -1.12 7.96 7.86
C PRO A 539 -0.79 9.36 8.40
N CYS A 540 -1.06 9.63 9.70
CA CYS A 540 -0.68 10.91 10.32
C CYS A 540 0.85 11.08 10.36
N LYS A 541 1.56 10.03 10.79
CA LYS A 541 3.03 10.02 10.84
C LYS A 541 3.65 10.22 9.47
N THR A 542 3.08 9.58 8.44
CA THR A 542 3.48 9.79 7.04
C THR A 542 3.27 11.25 6.63
N GLY A 543 2.09 11.80 6.88
CA GLY A 543 1.80 13.21 6.58
C GLY A 543 2.76 14.18 7.25
N HIS A 544 3.10 13.95 8.53
CA HIS A 544 4.09 14.78 9.25
C HIS A 544 5.47 14.74 8.59
N LYS A 545 5.93 13.56 8.16
CA LYS A 545 7.23 13.40 7.47
C LYS A 545 7.22 14.12 6.12
N GLU A 546 6.18 13.94 5.33
CA GLU A 546 6.06 14.57 4.01
C GLU A 546 5.88 16.10 4.09
N MET A 547 5.19 16.61 5.12
CA MET A 547 5.05 18.06 5.34
C MET A 547 6.34 18.73 5.82
N ALA A 548 7.30 18.01 6.40
CA ALA A 548 8.49 18.62 6.99
C ALA A 548 9.34 19.42 5.97
N PRO A 549 9.62 18.94 4.73
CA PRO A 549 10.29 19.73 3.70
C PRO A 549 9.51 20.97 3.29
N MET A 550 8.18 20.84 3.11
CA MET A 550 7.29 21.94 2.76
C MET A 550 7.31 23.04 3.85
N LYS A 551 7.24 22.68 5.12
CA LYS A 551 7.33 23.63 6.24
C LYS A 551 8.64 24.37 6.26
N LYS A 552 9.74 23.72 5.90
CA LYS A 552 11.06 24.35 5.75
C LYS A 552 11.09 25.31 4.55
N GLU A 553 10.52 24.92 3.42
CA GLU A 553 10.39 25.76 2.21
C GLU A 553 9.53 26.99 2.50
N TRP A 554 8.42 26.82 3.22
CA TRP A 554 7.44 27.87 3.51
C TRP A 554 7.62 28.55 4.88
N LYS A 555 8.82 28.47 5.46
CA LYS A 555 9.13 29.04 6.79
C LYS A 555 8.85 30.54 6.92
N ASP A 556 8.93 31.30 5.81
CA ASP A 556 8.74 32.74 5.77
C ASP A 556 7.29 33.13 5.42
N LYS A 557 6.40 32.15 5.21
CA LYS A 557 4.97 32.39 5.02
C LYS A 557 4.26 32.51 6.36
N ASP A 558 3.24 33.35 6.40
CA ASP A 558 2.42 33.60 7.58
C ASP A 558 1.44 32.45 7.85
N ILE A 559 1.98 31.30 8.28
CA ILE A 559 1.23 30.07 8.54
C ILE A 559 1.60 29.53 9.92
N VAL A 560 0.58 29.21 10.72
CA VAL A 560 0.74 28.50 12.00
C VAL A 560 0.21 27.07 11.84
N TYR A 561 1.04 26.11 12.25
CA TYR A 561 0.71 24.68 12.23
C TYR A 561 0.27 24.24 13.62
N ILE A 562 -0.99 23.83 13.77
CA ILE A 562 -1.60 23.43 15.04
C ILE A 562 -1.89 21.94 14.98
N TYR A 563 -1.46 21.20 16.01
CA TYR A 563 -1.62 19.75 16.13
C TYR A 563 -2.47 19.42 17.35
N ILE A 564 -3.61 18.74 17.13
CA ILE A 564 -4.56 18.38 18.19
C ILE A 564 -4.58 16.86 18.32
N ALA A 565 -4.23 16.34 19.51
CA ALA A 565 -4.32 14.93 19.85
C ALA A 565 -5.26 14.73 21.05
N GLY A 566 -5.96 13.59 21.07
CA GLY A 566 -6.83 13.19 22.19
C GLY A 566 -6.10 12.36 23.24
N GLU A 567 -6.82 12.00 24.31
CA GLU A 567 -6.31 11.10 25.38
C GLU A 567 -6.02 9.69 24.91
N ASN A 568 -6.61 9.25 23.80
CA ASN A 568 -6.27 8.00 23.12
C ASN A 568 -4.82 7.96 22.56
N SER A 569 -4.14 9.09 22.59
CA SER A 569 -2.69 9.21 22.41
C SER A 569 -2.02 9.29 23.79
N PRO A 570 -1.37 8.20 24.28
CA PRO A 570 -0.74 8.19 25.59
C PRO A 570 0.25 9.35 25.75
N GLU A 571 0.22 10.02 26.91
CA GLU A 571 0.95 11.27 27.10
C GLU A 571 2.46 11.10 26.90
N GLY A 572 3.04 9.98 27.36
CA GLY A 572 4.47 9.68 27.18
C GLY A 572 4.84 9.54 25.71
N ALA A 573 4.07 8.75 24.94
CA ALA A 573 4.25 8.59 23.51
C ALA A 573 4.11 9.93 22.78
N TRP A 574 3.06 10.70 23.09
CA TRP A 574 2.83 12.01 22.50
C TRP A 574 4.00 12.98 22.76
N LYS A 575 4.47 13.09 24.00
CA LYS A 575 5.63 13.93 24.37
C LYS A 575 6.92 13.54 23.68
N ASN A 576 7.11 12.23 23.40
CA ASN A 576 8.30 11.72 22.72
C ASN A 576 8.24 11.89 21.20
N MET A 577 7.05 12.07 20.62
CA MET A 577 6.86 12.23 19.17
C MET A 577 6.89 13.71 18.73
N ILE A 578 6.25 14.61 19.48
CA ILE A 578 6.08 16.02 19.08
C ILE A 578 7.39 16.79 18.84
N PRO A 579 8.57 16.49 19.44
CA PRO A 579 9.81 17.16 19.08
C PRO A 579 10.22 17.00 17.61
N ASP A 580 9.72 15.98 16.92
CA ASP A 580 9.91 15.78 15.48
C ASP A 580 8.87 16.54 14.62
N ILE A 581 7.89 17.19 15.25
CA ILE A 581 6.74 17.83 14.60
C ILE A 581 6.68 19.30 15.02
N PRO A 582 7.54 20.20 14.50
CA PRO A 582 7.52 21.61 14.87
C PRO A 582 6.15 22.25 14.64
N GLY A 583 5.64 22.99 15.64
CA GLY A 583 4.34 23.66 15.64
C GLY A 583 3.71 23.75 17.02
N GLU A 584 2.42 24.06 17.05
CA GLU A 584 1.65 24.35 18.25
C GLU A 584 0.84 23.10 18.65
N HIS A 585 1.11 22.50 19.78
CA HIS A 585 0.58 21.21 20.19
C HIS A 585 -0.43 21.32 21.32
N PHE A 586 -1.58 20.72 21.13
CA PHE A 586 -2.63 20.56 22.13
C PHE A 586 -2.93 19.07 22.33
N ARG A 587 -3.02 18.66 23.61
CA ARG A 587 -3.54 17.36 23.99
C ARG A 587 -4.81 17.56 24.80
N ILE A 588 -5.95 17.14 24.24
CA ILE A 588 -7.28 17.39 24.77
C ILE A 588 -7.87 16.14 25.40
N THR A 589 -8.82 16.34 26.34
CA THR A 589 -9.54 15.22 26.98
C THR A 589 -10.44 14.49 25.99
N GLN A 590 -10.84 13.26 26.31
CA GLN A 590 -11.75 12.50 25.46
C GLN A 590 -13.08 13.23 25.23
N SER A 591 -13.64 13.84 26.25
CA SER A 591 -14.87 14.64 26.14
C SER A 591 -14.73 15.84 25.18
N GLN A 592 -13.58 16.53 25.24
CA GLN A 592 -13.27 17.64 24.35
C GLN A 592 -13.05 17.14 22.90
N TRP A 593 -12.38 16.01 22.74
CA TRP A 593 -12.19 15.36 21.46
C TRP A 593 -13.53 14.97 20.80
N ASP A 594 -14.42 14.32 21.56
CA ASP A 594 -15.73 13.89 21.07
C ASP A 594 -16.59 15.10 20.65
N TYR A 595 -16.55 16.17 21.43
CA TYR A 595 -17.24 17.42 21.09
C TYR A 595 -16.70 18.05 19.80
N LEU A 596 -15.39 18.28 19.71
CA LEU A 596 -14.78 18.88 18.52
C LEU A 596 -14.93 18.00 17.28
N SER A 597 -14.82 16.69 17.44
CA SER A 597 -15.02 15.76 16.32
C SER A 597 -16.42 15.85 15.74
N LYS A 598 -17.42 15.98 16.60
CA LYS A 598 -18.82 16.15 16.19
C LYS A 598 -19.04 17.53 15.55
N GLU A 599 -18.58 18.59 16.20
CA GLU A 599 -18.80 19.98 15.77
C GLU A 599 -18.08 20.28 14.44
N LEU A 600 -16.81 19.87 14.31
CA LEU A 600 -15.99 20.11 13.13
C LEU A 600 -16.11 18.99 12.09
N GLY A 601 -16.87 17.94 12.38
CA GLY A 601 -17.06 16.78 11.48
C GLY A 601 -15.75 16.02 11.23
N VAL A 602 -14.92 15.82 12.26
CA VAL A 602 -13.72 14.98 12.24
C VAL A 602 -14.15 13.52 12.32
N ARG A 603 -14.16 12.81 11.20
CA ARG A 603 -14.62 11.40 11.10
C ARG A 603 -13.49 10.38 11.27
N GLY A 604 -12.25 10.83 11.28
CA GLY A 604 -11.06 10.00 11.39
C GLY A 604 -9.80 10.85 11.42
N VAL A 605 -8.66 10.21 11.63
CA VAL A 605 -7.34 10.87 11.64
C VAL A 605 -6.46 10.29 10.53
N PRO A 606 -5.64 11.15 9.85
CA PRO A 606 -5.57 12.60 10.05
C PRO A 606 -6.79 13.32 9.49
N THR A 607 -7.15 14.45 10.09
CA THR A 607 -8.08 15.41 9.49
C THR A 607 -7.42 16.79 9.51
N TYR A 608 -7.29 17.40 8.34
CA TYR A 608 -6.71 18.73 8.16
C TYR A 608 -7.80 19.77 8.00
N ILE A 609 -7.72 20.86 8.77
CA ILE A 609 -8.60 22.01 8.67
C ILE A 609 -7.77 23.24 8.34
N PHE A 610 -8.18 23.96 7.30
CA PHE A 610 -7.54 25.19 6.83
C PHE A 610 -8.36 26.39 7.26
N VAL A 611 -7.72 27.33 7.95
CA VAL A 611 -8.39 28.50 8.52
C VAL A 611 -7.72 29.77 8.01
N ASP A 612 -8.52 30.75 7.59
CA ASP A 612 -8.04 32.05 7.13
C ASP A 612 -7.62 32.96 8.31
N LYS A 613 -7.07 34.13 8.01
CA LYS A 613 -6.62 35.12 8.99
C LYS A 613 -7.76 35.67 9.87
N ASN A 614 -9.00 35.57 9.41
CA ASN A 614 -10.17 36.01 10.16
C ASN A 614 -10.69 34.94 11.12
N GLY A 615 -10.15 33.70 11.05
CA GLY A 615 -10.57 32.56 11.85
C GLY A 615 -11.68 31.74 11.21
N ASN A 616 -11.99 31.93 9.90
CA ASN A 616 -12.98 31.15 9.19
C ASN A 616 -12.38 29.87 8.61
N MET A 617 -13.10 28.75 8.74
CA MET A 617 -12.73 27.50 8.07
C MET A 617 -12.94 27.62 6.56
N VAL A 618 -11.85 27.55 5.80
CA VAL A 618 -11.87 27.64 4.32
C VAL A 618 -12.01 26.28 3.68
N HIS A 619 -11.38 25.26 4.27
CA HIS A 619 -11.41 23.90 3.72
C HIS A 619 -11.17 22.87 4.83
N LYS A 620 -11.64 21.65 4.59
CA LYS A 620 -11.38 20.49 5.45
C LYS A 620 -11.21 19.24 4.59
N VAL A 621 -10.24 18.39 4.95
CA VAL A 621 -10.02 17.10 4.30
C VAL A 621 -9.70 16.02 5.33
N VAL A 622 -10.28 14.83 5.14
CA VAL A 622 -10.02 13.63 5.95
C VAL A 622 -9.05 12.73 5.20
N GLY A 623 -8.02 12.23 5.88
CA GLY A 623 -6.89 11.55 5.28
C GLY A 623 -5.82 12.54 4.82
N PHE A 624 -4.61 12.04 4.57
CA PHE A 624 -3.53 12.87 4.03
C PHE A 624 -3.70 13.02 2.50
N PRO A 625 -3.96 14.25 1.99
CA PRO A 625 -4.29 14.44 0.57
C PRO A 625 -3.06 14.61 -0.34
N GLY A 626 -1.83 14.54 0.22
CA GLY A 626 -0.59 14.88 -0.46
C GLY A 626 -0.20 16.36 -0.33
N ILE A 627 1.09 16.63 -0.55
CA ILE A 627 1.68 17.97 -0.30
C ILE A 627 1.11 19.05 -1.23
N ASP A 628 0.83 18.70 -2.48
CA ASP A 628 0.34 19.67 -3.47
C ASP A 628 -1.05 20.19 -3.10
N GLU A 629 -1.94 19.31 -2.63
CA GLU A 629 -3.26 19.72 -2.16
C GLU A 629 -3.17 20.53 -0.86
N ILE A 630 -2.27 20.16 0.08
CA ILE A 630 -2.00 20.96 1.27
C ILE A 630 -1.53 22.36 0.89
N LYS A 631 -0.53 22.49 -0.01
CA LYS A 631 -0.03 23.79 -0.51
C LYS A 631 -1.14 24.62 -1.16
N LYS A 632 -1.93 24.01 -2.01
CA LYS A 632 -3.05 24.67 -2.72
C LYS A 632 -4.11 25.20 -1.76
N GLN A 633 -4.51 24.41 -0.75
CA GLN A 633 -5.53 24.86 0.20
C GLN A 633 -4.98 25.90 1.19
N LEU A 634 -3.72 25.79 1.59
CA LEU A 634 -3.03 26.85 2.36
C LEU A 634 -2.95 28.16 1.58
N GLN A 635 -2.62 28.10 0.27
CA GLN A 635 -2.57 29.31 -0.57
C GLN A 635 -3.96 29.96 -0.65
N LYS A 636 -5.03 29.18 -0.83
CA LYS A 636 -6.42 29.72 -0.81
C LYS A 636 -6.76 30.37 0.54
N ALA A 637 -6.34 29.75 1.67
CA ALA A 637 -6.59 30.31 3.00
C ALA A 637 -5.81 31.61 3.24
N MET A 638 -4.61 31.75 2.69
CA MET A 638 -3.82 32.99 2.73
C MET A 638 -4.44 34.11 1.89
N ASP A 639 -5.04 33.75 0.75
CA ASP A 639 -5.62 34.69 -0.22
C ASP A 639 -7.07 35.08 0.14
N ALA A 640 -7.71 34.39 1.09
CA ALA A 640 -9.05 34.71 1.57
C ALA A 640 -9.06 36.10 2.23
N LYS A 641 -10.02 36.95 1.77
CA LYS A 641 -10.15 38.35 2.21
C LYS A 641 -11.04 38.49 3.44
#